data_c26d27f744e5468e58d60048b69ce74d
#
_entry.id   c26d27f744e5468e58d60048b69ce74d
#
_cell.length_a   1.000
_cell.length_b   1.000
_cell.length_c   1.000
_cell.angle_alpha   90.00
_cell.angle_beta   90.00
_cell.angle_gamma   90.00
#
_symmetry.space_group_name_H-M   'P 1'
#
loop_
_entity.id
_entity.type
_entity.pdbx_description
1 polymer ?
#
loop_
_entity_poly.entity_id
_entity_poly.type
_entity_poly.pdbx_seq_one_letter_code
_entity_poly.pdbx_strand_id
1 'polypeptide(L)'
;MKKQSKYHPVARAVKFSLAASLSLGISSVAMAQEESQASAQKEQSVEKIAVVGTRSAPRSIGDSPVPVDIIGGEELNKNGNSDMLNLISTTVPSLNVHAQPISDAATLIRPINLRGLSSDSTLILLNGKRRHRASVISFLGGGINDGAQGPDISVIPGIALKQVEVLRDGAAAQYGSDAIAGVINFVLKDAAEGGSIEVKHGEYYEGDGTSTEVAANVGMPLTKDGFVNVSMQYKNVDATSRSVQRGDAQGLIDGGNTFVATPAQVWGSPKIKDDITIFANAGLDLGNGGEAYMFGNYSERDVRGGFYYRNPHNRGGVFSNDGGETLEVVDLDGTGGCDNVAIGGLNHQEITDRVNALPDNCFTFFQMFPGGFTPNFGGNITDTSLAIGTKGEFKNGFMEGILYDFSGVVGRSESTFQLFNSVNASLGPETPTDFSAGKYIQLEKTFTADFVKYISAGLYEDLTVAFGTQWTEESFEIVAGEQASWEVGPYVDQGLSNGSNGFPGFQPQTAGTSTRRNYAAYVDVEAEFTENLLGALAVRFEDYDSFGTTTNYKLTGQYRLSDDWALRASTSTGFRAPTVGQANVSNVRTELNQGVLVDVGVLPPTNPVAILKGATELEPEESTSYAFGVVYTGYDFFITADYYRIDVDDRISQSTAFEVTQEEIEALKAAGVRGIDSLTSITYLTNDFDTRTQGIDIVANYSMDLFDGRSSFALAYNWNDTEVTRFTDITGEFRVSRLENDLPNHRATFTWTQSWDDLSMFLRTNYYGSYQGVHADDPGFAVNATWEVTLDAEVSYFVNDNFIVSVGAQNLLDNEPAELPEEWKTILGGKYFETSPMGINGGYWYLKGTYKF
;
A
#
# COMPACT_ATOMS: atom_id res chain seq x y z
N MET A 1 11.25 34.00 -12.92
CA MET A 1 12.54 33.31 -13.20
C MET A 1 12.23 31.84 -13.37
N LYS A 2 12.57 31.19 -14.50
CA LYS A 2 12.30 29.77 -14.75
C LYS A 2 13.19 28.95 -13.82
N LYS A 3 12.64 28.36 -12.74
CA LYS A 3 13.31 27.33 -11.95
C LYS A 3 13.44 26.07 -12.82
N GLN A 4 14.65 25.72 -13.18
CA GLN A 4 14.96 24.39 -13.77
C GLN A 4 14.75 23.35 -12.67
N SER A 5 13.74 22.50 -12.83
CA SER A 5 13.62 21.24 -12.10
C SER A 5 14.90 20.44 -12.30
N LYS A 6 15.62 20.16 -11.23
CA LYS A 6 16.79 19.28 -11.24
C LYS A 6 16.30 17.83 -11.29
N TYR A 7 16.01 17.34 -12.50
CA TYR A 7 15.81 15.91 -12.70
C TYR A 7 17.06 15.13 -12.35
N HIS A 8 16.90 14.02 -11.67
CA HIS A 8 17.99 13.09 -11.40
C HIS A 8 18.63 12.67 -12.73
N PRO A 9 19.97 12.56 -12.85
CA PRO A 9 20.65 12.29 -14.12
C PRO A 9 20.21 10.97 -14.80
N VAL A 10 19.76 9.98 -14.02
CA VAL A 10 19.25 8.70 -14.52
C VAL A 10 17.92 8.86 -15.27
N ALA A 11 16.99 9.67 -14.75
CA ALA A 11 15.71 9.94 -15.41
C ALA A 11 15.88 10.66 -16.76
N ARG A 12 16.90 11.52 -16.87
CA ARG A 12 17.27 12.15 -18.15
C ARG A 12 17.87 11.17 -19.15
N ALA A 13 18.71 10.25 -18.70
CA ALA A 13 19.33 9.24 -19.56
C ALA A 13 18.27 8.27 -20.13
N VAL A 14 17.28 7.86 -19.31
CA VAL A 14 16.18 6.98 -19.73
C VAL A 14 15.26 7.69 -20.73
N LYS A 15 14.89 8.96 -20.52
CA LYS A 15 14.07 9.73 -21.49
C LYS A 15 14.76 9.90 -22.85
N PHE A 16 16.08 10.05 -22.89
CA PHE A 16 16.84 10.14 -24.13
C PHE A 16 17.05 8.77 -24.81
N SER A 17 17.20 7.68 -24.04
CA SER A 17 17.42 6.34 -24.56
C SER A 17 16.15 5.76 -25.20
N LEU A 18 14.96 6.06 -24.62
CA LEU A 18 13.67 5.62 -25.20
C LEU A 18 13.40 6.26 -26.57
N ALA A 19 13.69 7.55 -26.73
CA ALA A 19 13.52 8.23 -28.02
C ALA A 19 14.49 7.74 -29.08
N ALA A 20 15.70 7.28 -28.70
CA ALA A 20 16.72 6.77 -29.60
C ALA A 20 16.51 5.29 -29.97
N SER A 21 15.98 4.47 -29.05
CA SER A 21 15.73 3.05 -29.32
C SER A 21 14.48 2.79 -30.18
N LEU A 22 13.47 3.65 -30.11
CA LEU A 22 12.32 3.57 -31.02
C LEU A 22 12.67 3.91 -32.50
N SER A 23 13.74 4.66 -32.73
CA SER A 23 14.16 5.02 -34.09
C SER A 23 15.15 4.04 -34.73
N LEU A 24 15.75 3.13 -33.96
CA LEU A 24 16.73 2.13 -34.44
C LEU A 24 16.17 0.70 -34.57
N GLY A 25 14.98 0.41 -34.00
CA GLY A 25 14.37 -0.93 -34.03
C GLY A 25 13.58 -1.26 -35.29
N ILE A 26 13.32 -0.31 -36.21
CA ILE A 26 12.47 -0.54 -37.40
C ILE A 26 13.26 -1.03 -38.65
N SER A 27 14.59 -1.07 -38.56
CA SER A 27 15.41 -1.31 -39.77
C SER A 27 16.05 -2.70 -39.89
N SER A 28 15.80 -3.68 -39.00
CA SER A 28 16.51 -4.96 -39.06
C SER A 28 15.65 -6.24 -38.89
N VAL A 29 14.34 -6.18 -39.15
CA VAL A 29 13.50 -7.39 -39.20
C VAL A 29 13.01 -7.61 -40.65
N ALA A 30 13.92 -8.00 -41.50
CA ALA A 30 13.60 -8.67 -42.77
C ALA A 30 14.67 -9.72 -42.98
N MET A 31 14.28 -10.98 -42.83
CA MET A 31 14.93 -12.22 -43.26
C MET A 31 15.07 -13.26 -42.14
N ALA A 32 14.03 -13.98 -41.86
CA ALA A 32 14.08 -15.40 -41.59
C ALA A 32 12.65 -15.96 -41.66
N GLN A 33 12.25 -16.40 -42.83
CA GLN A 33 11.07 -17.22 -42.98
C GLN A 33 11.57 -18.67 -43.08
N GLU A 34 11.38 -19.43 -42.04
CA GLU A 34 11.32 -20.89 -42.10
C GLU A 34 9.99 -21.34 -41.53
N GLU A 35 9.28 -22.14 -42.31
CA GLU A 35 7.98 -22.71 -42.01
C GLU A 35 8.02 -23.53 -40.72
N SER A 36 7.41 -23.06 -39.65
CA SER A 36 7.01 -23.88 -38.51
C SER A 36 5.51 -24.06 -38.57
N GLN A 37 5.08 -25.31 -38.80
CA GLN A 37 3.68 -25.70 -38.74
C GLN A 37 3.07 -25.28 -37.40
N ALA A 38 2.07 -24.39 -37.46
CA ALA A 38 1.23 -24.04 -36.34
C ALA A 38 0.49 -25.30 -35.88
N SER A 39 1.00 -25.96 -34.85
CA SER A 39 0.22 -26.82 -33.99
C SER A 39 -0.60 -25.89 -33.11
N ALA A 40 -1.92 -25.86 -33.29
CA ALA A 40 -2.84 -25.31 -32.31
C ALA A 40 -2.51 -25.97 -30.97
N GLN A 41 -1.79 -25.25 -30.12
CA GLN A 41 -1.62 -25.65 -28.72
C GLN A 41 -3.01 -25.61 -28.08
N LYS A 42 -3.62 -26.80 -27.92
CA LYS A 42 -4.61 -26.98 -26.87
C LYS A 42 -3.94 -26.44 -25.62
N GLU A 43 -4.47 -25.37 -25.06
CA GLU A 43 -4.19 -25.03 -23.66
C GLU A 43 -4.59 -26.25 -22.84
N GLN A 44 -3.64 -27.14 -22.60
CA GLN A 44 -3.71 -28.06 -21.48
C GLN A 44 -3.80 -27.17 -20.26
N SER A 45 -4.74 -27.44 -19.36
CA SER A 45 -4.79 -26.81 -18.05
C SER A 45 -3.40 -26.94 -17.44
N VAL A 46 -2.61 -25.86 -17.49
CA VAL A 46 -1.27 -25.84 -16.89
C VAL A 46 -1.52 -26.07 -15.40
N GLU A 47 -1.01 -27.16 -14.89
CA GLU A 47 -1.09 -27.47 -13.46
C GLU A 47 -0.47 -26.30 -12.70
N LYS A 48 -1.28 -25.64 -11.86
CA LYS A 48 -0.83 -24.49 -11.08
C LYS A 48 0.03 -24.99 -9.94
N ILE A 49 1.33 -24.70 -10.01
CA ILE A 49 2.34 -25.17 -9.06
C ILE A 49 2.73 -24.01 -8.15
N ALA A 50 2.53 -24.19 -6.83
CA ALA A 50 2.89 -23.23 -5.79
C ALA A 50 4.31 -23.48 -5.26
N VAL A 51 5.03 -22.41 -4.98
CA VAL A 51 6.36 -22.42 -4.34
C VAL A 51 6.24 -22.08 -2.86
N VAL A 52 5.21 -21.31 -2.45
CA VAL A 52 4.97 -20.97 -1.04
C VAL A 52 4.20 -22.06 -0.30
N GLY A 53 4.40 -22.15 1.02
CA GLY A 53 3.71 -23.08 1.91
C GLY A 53 4.41 -24.42 2.09
N THR A 54 5.49 -24.71 1.36
CA THR A 54 6.35 -25.88 1.54
C THR A 54 7.82 -25.52 1.37
N ARG A 55 8.72 -26.27 1.99
CA ARG A 55 10.17 -26.22 1.77
C ARG A 55 10.66 -27.41 0.93
N SER A 56 9.78 -28.34 0.60
CA SER A 56 10.03 -29.44 -0.31
C SER A 56 9.85 -29.01 -1.79
N ALA A 57 9.74 -29.99 -2.69
CA ALA A 57 9.46 -29.68 -4.09
C ALA A 57 8.14 -28.92 -4.26
N PRO A 58 8.02 -27.98 -5.23
CA PRO A 58 6.77 -27.29 -5.57
C PRO A 58 5.63 -28.27 -5.84
N ARG A 59 4.42 -27.96 -5.36
CA ARG A 59 3.24 -28.85 -5.43
C ARG A 59 2.07 -28.18 -6.13
N SER A 60 1.14 -28.99 -6.63
CA SER A 60 -0.14 -28.48 -7.10
C SER A 60 -0.97 -27.90 -5.95
N ILE A 61 -1.87 -26.98 -6.25
CA ILE A 61 -2.74 -26.34 -5.24
C ILE A 61 -3.57 -27.40 -4.49
N GLY A 62 -4.01 -28.46 -5.18
CA GLY A 62 -4.81 -29.54 -4.61
C GLY A 62 -4.02 -30.42 -3.61
N ASP A 63 -2.72 -30.52 -3.80
CA ASP A 63 -1.81 -31.31 -2.97
C ASP A 63 -1.13 -30.48 -1.87
N SER A 64 -1.46 -29.21 -1.75
CA SER A 64 -0.93 -28.36 -0.70
C SER A 64 -1.65 -28.57 0.63
N PRO A 65 -0.92 -28.83 1.74
CA PRO A 65 -1.52 -28.97 3.06
C PRO A 65 -2.06 -27.65 3.64
N VAL A 66 -1.87 -26.55 2.93
CA VAL A 66 -2.32 -25.19 3.28
C VAL A 66 -3.00 -24.51 2.10
N PRO A 67 -3.92 -23.56 2.31
CA PRO A 67 -4.61 -22.87 1.21
C PRO A 67 -3.67 -21.92 0.49
N VAL A 68 -3.41 -22.16 -0.80
CA VAL A 68 -2.63 -21.29 -1.69
C VAL A 68 -3.43 -21.00 -2.95
N ASP A 69 -3.52 -19.73 -3.32
CA ASP A 69 -4.04 -19.30 -4.62
C ASP A 69 -2.90 -18.94 -5.54
N ILE A 70 -3.02 -19.30 -6.83
CA ILE A 70 -2.07 -18.90 -7.87
C ILE A 70 -2.81 -18.12 -8.94
N ILE A 71 -2.37 -16.89 -9.17
CA ILE A 71 -2.91 -15.98 -10.16
C ILE A 71 -1.83 -15.77 -11.22
N GLY A 72 -2.09 -16.23 -12.45
CA GLY A 72 -1.15 -16.04 -13.58
C GLY A 72 -0.98 -14.57 -13.94
N GLY A 73 0.23 -14.17 -14.38
CA GLY A 73 0.50 -12.78 -14.77
C GLY A 73 -0.39 -12.30 -15.93
N GLU A 74 -0.73 -13.16 -16.89
CA GLU A 74 -1.68 -12.82 -17.95
C GLU A 74 -3.11 -12.64 -17.44
N GLU A 75 -3.53 -13.41 -16.44
CA GLU A 75 -4.84 -13.29 -15.80
C GLU A 75 -4.97 -11.96 -15.04
N LEU A 76 -3.92 -11.56 -14.31
CA LEU A 76 -3.86 -10.26 -13.64
C LEU A 76 -4.04 -9.10 -14.62
N ASN A 77 -3.42 -9.15 -15.78
CA ASN A 77 -3.42 -8.07 -16.76
C ASN A 77 -4.71 -7.97 -17.61
N LYS A 78 -5.65 -8.94 -17.49
CA LYS A 78 -6.92 -8.94 -18.26
C LYS A 78 -7.93 -7.90 -17.79
N ASN A 79 -7.88 -7.45 -16.52
CA ASN A 79 -8.87 -6.50 -16.02
C ASN A 79 -8.53 -5.03 -16.29
N GLY A 80 -7.45 -4.76 -17.04
CA GLY A 80 -7.09 -3.43 -17.51
C GLY A 80 -6.63 -2.43 -16.47
N ASN A 81 -6.60 -2.78 -15.19
CA ASN A 81 -6.04 -1.91 -14.16
C ASN A 81 -4.51 -1.90 -14.25
N SER A 82 -3.91 -0.74 -14.08
CA SER A 82 -2.45 -0.57 -13.99
C SER A 82 -1.93 -0.47 -12.56
N ASP A 83 -2.83 -0.54 -11.60
CA ASP A 83 -2.49 -0.50 -10.18
C ASP A 83 -2.52 -1.91 -9.59
N MET A 84 -1.37 -2.41 -9.15
CA MET A 84 -1.21 -3.75 -8.61
C MET A 84 -2.13 -4.01 -7.40
N LEU A 85 -2.35 -3.01 -6.55
CA LEU A 85 -3.26 -3.11 -5.41
C LEU A 85 -4.67 -3.50 -5.84
N ASN A 86 -5.21 -2.79 -6.84
CA ASN A 86 -6.54 -3.07 -7.36
C ASN A 86 -6.59 -4.38 -8.16
N LEU A 87 -5.53 -4.74 -8.89
CA LEU A 87 -5.44 -6.02 -9.61
C LEU A 87 -5.61 -7.20 -8.66
N ILE A 88 -4.90 -7.19 -7.54
CA ILE A 88 -4.95 -8.30 -6.57
C ILE A 88 -6.26 -8.26 -5.78
N SER A 89 -6.73 -7.09 -5.34
CA SER A 89 -7.95 -6.97 -4.52
C SER A 89 -9.22 -7.41 -5.24
N THR A 90 -9.29 -7.25 -6.57
CA THR A 90 -10.39 -7.76 -7.39
C THR A 90 -10.28 -9.25 -7.72
N THR A 91 -9.15 -9.89 -7.42
CA THR A 91 -8.92 -11.32 -7.67
C THR A 91 -9.00 -12.14 -6.38
N VAL A 92 -8.57 -11.56 -5.25
CA VAL A 92 -8.53 -12.18 -3.93
C VAL A 92 -9.52 -11.47 -3.01
N PRO A 93 -10.74 -11.98 -2.77
CA PRO A 93 -11.77 -11.29 -1.98
C PRO A 93 -11.40 -11.04 -0.52
N SER A 94 -10.51 -11.84 0.07
CA SER A 94 -10.00 -11.60 1.43
C SER A 94 -9.03 -10.42 1.53
N LEU A 95 -8.73 -9.75 0.40
CA LEU A 95 -7.78 -8.66 0.31
C LEU A 95 -8.51 -7.35 0.01
N ASN A 96 -8.27 -6.30 0.80
CA ASN A 96 -8.91 -5.00 0.69
C ASN A 96 -7.88 -3.88 0.51
N VAL A 97 -8.28 -2.83 -0.20
CA VAL A 97 -7.49 -1.61 -0.43
C VAL A 97 -8.43 -0.41 -0.38
N HIS A 98 -8.10 0.63 0.35
CA HIS A 98 -8.88 1.85 0.45
C HIS A 98 -8.46 2.89 -0.60
N ALA A 99 -9.36 3.78 -0.98
CA ALA A 99 -9.11 4.84 -1.99
C ALA A 99 -8.22 5.96 -1.46
N GLN A 100 -8.44 6.40 -0.25
CA GLN A 100 -7.69 7.43 0.52
C GLN A 100 -7.43 8.74 -0.24
N PRO A 101 -8.46 9.50 -0.58
CA PRO A 101 -8.35 10.74 -1.38
C PRO A 101 -7.63 11.88 -0.65
N ILE A 102 -7.73 11.95 0.69
CA ILE A 102 -7.04 12.89 1.57
C ILE A 102 -6.55 12.10 2.79
N SER A 103 -5.28 11.79 2.87
CA SER A 103 -4.73 10.96 3.94
C SER A 103 -3.24 11.12 4.11
N ASP A 104 -2.71 12.33 4.05
CA ASP A 104 -1.28 12.58 4.23
C ASP A 104 -0.42 11.52 3.52
N ALA A 105 0.50 10.89 4.25
CA ALA A 105 1.43 9.91 3.71
C ALA A 105 0.75 8.65 3.15
N ALA A 106 -0.42 8.22 3.65
CA ALA A 106 -1.13 7.05 3.13
C ALA A 106 -1.74 7.29 1.72
N THR A 107 -1.91 8.55 1.30
CA THR A 107 -2.23 8.88 -0.10
C THR A 107 -1.07 8.56 -1.04
N LEU A 108 0.16 8.63 -0.57
CA LEU A 108 1.38 8.38 -1.35
C LEU A 108 1.66 6.89 -1.53
N ILE A 109 1.44 6.09 -0.46
CA ILE A 109 1.61 4.63 -0.44
C ILE A 109 0.43 4.02 0.28
N ARG A 110 -0.50 3.46 -0.50
CA ARG A 110 -1.73 2.87 0.05
C ARG A 110 -1.47 1.51 0.67
N PRO A 111 -1.93 1.29 1.90
CA PRO A 111 -1.82 -0.02 2.55
C PRO A 111 -2.81 -1.03 1.97
N ILE A 112 -2.46 -2.32 2.09
CA ILE A 112 -3.27 -3.46 1.68
C ILE A 112 -3.59 -4.33 2.90
N ASN A 113 -4.82 -4.81 3.01
CA ASN A 113 -5.28 -5.66 4.11
C ASN A 113 -5.60 -7.06 3.63
N LEU A 114 -5.09 -8.06 4.30
CA LEU A 114 -5.48 -9.45 4.08
C LEU A 114 -6.26 -9.96 5.29
N ARG A 115 -7.44 -10.57 5.05
CA ARG A 115 -8.29 -11.14 6.11
C ARG A 115 -8.62 -10.17 7.24
N GLY A 116 -8.80 -8.87 6.94
CA GLY A 116 -9.13 -7.88 7.94
C GLY A 116 -8.02 -7.57 8.95
N LEU A 117 -6.77 -7.95 8.68
CA LEU A 117 -5.61 -7.56 9.47
C LEU A 117 -4.85 -6.41 8.80
N SER A 118 -4.03 -5.70 9.57
CA SER A 118 -3.24 -4.57 9.08
C SER A 118 -2.22 -4.98 8.01
N SER A 119 -1.78 -4.01 7.20
CA SER A 119 -0.90 -4.26 6.05
C SER A 119 0.46 -4.85 6.44
N ASP A 120 0.93 -4.58 7.63
CA ASP A 120 2.18 -5.11 8.19
C ASP A 120 2.03 -6.49 8.86
N SER A 121 0.81 -7.05 8.87
CA SER A 121 0.54 -8.44 9.26
C SER A 121 0.58 -9.43 8.08
N THR A 122 0.85 -8.94 6.86
CA THR A 122 0.96 -9.74 5.64
C THR A 122 2.38 -9.68 5.11
N LEU A 123 3.05 -10.84 5.02
CA LEU A 123 4.39 -10.91 4.49
C LEU A 123 4.40 -10.84 2.97
N ILE A 124 5.16 -9.94 2.41
CA ILE A 124 5.37 -9.83 0.96
C ILE A 124 6.74 -10.41 0.58
N LEU A 125 6.72 -11.29 -0.41
CA LEU A 125 7.92 -11.88 -1.00
C LEU A 125 8.06 -11.50 -2.48
N LEU A 126 9.29 -11.46 -2.97
CA LEU A 126 9.64 -11.36 -4.37
C LEU A 126 10.57 -12.54 -4.71
N ASN A 127 10.17 -13.41 -5.63
CA ASN A 127 10.87 -14.67 -5.92
C ASN A 127 11.23 -15.48 -4.65
N GLY A 128 10.32 -15.50 -3.67
CA GLY A 128 10.52 -16.23 -2.41
C GLY A 128 11.41 -15.53 -1.38
N LYS A 129 11.95 -14.34 -1.65
CA LYS A 129 12.76 -13.56 -0.71
C LYS A 129 11.95 -12.40 -0.15
N ARG A 130 12.10 -12.11 1.16
CA ARG A 130 11.38 -11.04 1.85
C ARG A 130 11.61 -9.69 1.16
N ARG A 131 10.51 -8.96 0.89
CA ARG A 131 10.54 -7.60 0.41
C ARG A 131 10.61 -6.64 1.61
N HIS A 132 11.40 -5.58 1.47
CA HIS A 132 11.51 -4.53 2.46
C HIS A 132 10.19 -3.74 2.62
N ARG A 133 10.02 -3.12 3.78
CA ARG A 133 8.89 -2.24 4.08
C ARG A 133 9.00 -0.92 3.34
N ALA A 134 7.86 -0.27 3.16
CA ALA A 134 7.82 1.12 2.73
C ALA A 134 8.30 2.06 3.85
N SER A 135 8.71 3.25 3.48
CA SER A 135 9.10 4.31 4.43
C SER A 135 7.90 5.00 5.08
N VAL A 136 6.70 4.85 4.52
CA VAL A 136 5.48 5.48 5.01
C VAL A 136 4.82 4.66 6.12
N ILE A 137 4.40 5.35 7.19
CA ILE A 137 3.50 4.84 8.23
C ILE A 137 2.16 5.51 8.03
N SER A 138 1.09 4.72 8.04
CA SER A 138 -0.27 5.19 7.80
C SER A 138 -0.88 5.75 9.08
N PHE A 139 -1.26 7.03 9.15
CA PHE A 139 -1.86 7.65 10.33
C PHE A 139 -3.26 8.21 10.10
N LEU A 140 -3.63 8.56 8.87
CA LEU A 140 -4.94 9.10 8.52
C LEU A 140 -5.62 8.28 7.44
N GLY A 141 -6.94 8.13 7.54
CA GLY A 141 -7.74 7.40 6.57
C GLY A 141 -7.42 5.91 6.48
N GLY A 142 -6.61 5.41 7.41
CA GLY A 142 -6.14 4.04 7.41
C GLY A 142 -7.13 3.03 7.97
N GLY A 143 -8.03 3.44 8.87
CA GLY A 143 -8.90 2.53 9.57
C GLY A 143 -8.11 1.42 10.25
N ILE A 144 -8.26 0.21 9.76
CA ILE A 144 -7.52 -0.98 10.21
C ILE A 144 -6.00 -0.87 10.04
N ASN A 145 -5.52 0.07 9.20
CA ASN A 145 -4.10 0.29 8.95
C ASN A 145 -3.50 1.46 9.76
N ASP A 146 -4.26 2.08 10.67
CA ASP A 146 -3.73 3.20 11.43
C ASP A 146 -2.53 2.78 12.28
N GLY A 147 -1.38 3.38 11.98
CA GLY A 147 -0.09 3.04 12.56
C GLY A 147 0.68 1.96 11.83
N ALA A 148 0.12 1.31 10.80
CA ALA A 148 0.78 0.24 10.08
C ALA A 148 1.88 0.75 9.12
N GLN A 149 2.95 -0.06 8.97
CA GLN A 149 4.05 0.16 8.04
C GLN A 149 4.28 -1.09 7.18
N GLY A 150 3.46 -1.28 6.15
CA GLY A 150 3.57 -2.39 5.20
C GLY A 150 4.52 -2.11 4.03
N PRO A 151 4.84 -3.11 3.21
CA PRO A 151 5.56 -2.94 1.95
C PRO A 151 4.75 -2.18 0.90
N ASP A 152 5.44 -1.43 0.02
CA ASP A 152 4.82 -0.85 -1.18
C ASP A 152 4.82 -1.88 -2.32
N ILE A 153 3.65 -2.43 -2.64
CA ILE A 153 3.46 -3.34 -3.76
C ILE A 153 3.03 -2.64 -5.05
N SER A 154 2.65 -1.37 -4.99
CA SER A 154 2.26 -0.59 -6.17
C SER A 154 3.42 -0.34 -7.14
N VAL A 155 4.66 -0.52 -6.67
CA VAL A 155 5.87 -0.44 -7.48
C VAL A 155 6.15 -1.71 -8.28
N ILE A 156 5.35 -2.79 -8.14
CA ILE A 156 5.55 -4.05 -8.86
C ILE A 156 4.65 -4.04 -10.11
N PRO A 157 5.20 -3.92 -11.34
CA PRO A 157 4.39 -3.83 -12.54
C PRO A 157 3.90 -5.23 -12.97
N GLY A 158 2.63 -5.33 -13.36
CA GLY A 158 2.04 -6.61 -13.78
C GLY A 158 2.79 -7.26 -14.94
N ILE A 159 3.38 -6.47 -15.84
CA ILE A 159 4.16 -6.98 -16.99
C ILE A 159 5.42 -7.75 -16.56
N ALA A 160 5.95 -7.50 -15.36
CA ALA A 160 7.12 -8.21 -14.82
C ALA A 160 6.77 -9.59 -14.24
N LEU A 161 5.48 -9.87 -14.00
CA LEU A 161 5.06 -11.03 -13.25
C LEU A 161 4.78 -12.25 -14.12
N LYS A 162 5.28 -13.40 -13.68
CA LYS A 162 4.90 -14.73 -14.15
C LYS A 162 3.63 -15.20 -13.45
N GLN A 163 3.59 -15.04 -12.12
CA GLN A 163 2.44 -15.34 -11.27
C GLN A 163 2.52 -14.62 -9.92
N VAL A 164 1.41 -14.56 -9.23
CA VAL A 164 1.31 -14.17 -7.82
C VAL A 164 0.76 -15.36 -7.05
N GLU A 165 1.40 -15.69 -5.94
CA GLU A 165 0.99 -16.77 -5.04
C GLU A 165 0.52 -16.14 -3.73
N VAL A 166 -0.68 -16.49 -3.28
CA VAL A 166 -1.27 -16.01 -2.03
C VAL A 166 -1.48 -17.19 -1.10
N LEU A 167 -0.61 -17.32 -0.10
CA LEU A 167 -0.74 -18.28 0.99
C LEU A 167 -1.65 -17.69 2.06
N ARG A 168 -2.83 -18.23 2.21
CA ARG A 168 -3.84 -17.79 3.17
C ARG A 168 -3.77 -18.62 4.45
N ASP A 169 -2.62 -18.59 5.14
CA ASP A 169 -2.39 -19.29 6.41
C ASP A 169 -1.25 -18.63 7.18
N GLY A 170 -1.30 -18.67 8.52
CA GLY A 170 -0.19 -18.20 9.35
C GLY A 170 1.10 -18.98 9.03
N ALA A 171 2.19 -18.25 8.80
CA ALA A 171 3.42 -18.84 8.29
C ALA A 171 4.72 -18.28 8.94
N ALA A 172 4.61 -17.69 10.12
CA ALA A 172 5.76 -17.09 10.81
C ALA A 172 6.87 -18.12 11.16
N ALA A 173 6.51 -19.37 11.45
CA ALA A 173 7.48 -20.43 11.69
C ALA A 173 8.31 -20.78 10.43
N GLN A 174 7.78 -20.53 9.22
CA GLN A 174 8.45 -20.78 7.95
C GLN A 174 9.20 -19.56 7.42
N TYR A 175 8.62 -18.36 7.55
CA TYR A 175 9.08 -17.14 6.88
C TYR A 175 9.51 -16.02 7.84
N GLY A 176 9.26 -16.15 9.15
CA GLY A 176 9.56 -15.15 10.17
C GLY A 176 8.42 -14.16 10.42
N SER A 177 8.69 -13.08 11.11
CA SER A 177 7.71 -12.08 11.52
C SER A 177 6.84 -11.58 10.35
N ASP A 178 5.65 -11.03 10.64
CA ASP A 178 4.71 -10.41 9.71
C ASP A 178 3.82 -11.40 8.93
N ALA A 179 4.13 -12.69 8.92
CA ALA A 179 3.32 -13.72 8.26
C ALA A 179 2.16 -14.21 9.17
N ILE A 180 1.35 -13.28 9.70
CA ILE A 180 0.18 -13.56 10.55
C ILE A 180 -1.06 -13.82 9.70
N ALA A 181 -1.44 -12.88 8.84
CA ALA A 181 -2.58 -12.99 7.94
C ALA A 181 -2.32 -13.98 6.78
N GLY A 182 -1.07 -14.01 6.32
CA GLY A 182 -0.62 -14.84 5.21
C GLY A 182 0.64 -14.32 4.56
N VAL A 183 0.93 -14.88 3.36
CA VAL A 183 2.11 -14.51 2.56
C VAL A 183 1.69 -14.28 1.12
N ILE A 184 2.14 -13.20 0.50
CA ILE A 184 1.97 -12.93 -0.92
C ILE A 184 3.34 -12.95 -1.59
N ASN A 185 3.54 -13.88 -2.54
CA ASN A 185 4.79 -14.03 -3.28
C ASN A 185 4.61 -13.60 -4.74
N PHE A 186 5.34 -12.59 -5.16
CA PHE A 186 5.42 -12.13 -6.53
C PHE A 186 6.55 -12.87 -7.24
N VAL A 187 6.20 -13.68 -8.23
CA VAL A 187 7.16 -14.45 -9.03
C VAL A 187 7.43 -13.71 -10.33
N LEU A 188 8.67 -13.33 -10.57
CA LEU A 188 9.10 -12.60 -11.76
C LEU A 188 9.20 -13.52 -12.97
N LYS A 189 9.01 -12.96 -14.18
CA LYS A 189 9.29 -13.64 -15.44
C LYS A 189 10.75 -14.04 -15.55
N ASP A 190 10.97 -15.22 -16.10
CA ASP A 190 12.28 -15.90 -16.23
C ASP A 190 12.55 -16.37 -17.66
N ALA A 191 11.78 -15.92 -18.65
CA ALA A 191 11.99 -16.26 -20.04
C ALA A 191 13.35 -15.75 -20.54
N ALA A 192 14.06 -16.60 -21.30
CA ALA A 192 15.34 -16.29 -21.92
C ALA A 192 15.22 -15.75 -23.35
N GLU A 193 14.00 -15.64 -23.89
CA GLU A 193 13.73 -15.16 -25.26
C GLU A 193 12.30 -14.61 -25.34
N GLY A 194 12.04 -13.84 -26.38
CA GLY A 194 10.75 -13.21 -26.61
C GLY A 194 10.52 -12.01 -25.71
N GLY A 195 9.33 -11.44 -25.85
CA GLY A 195 8.94 -10.28 -25.07
C GLY A 195 7.58 -9.72 -25.44
N SER A 196 7.21 -8.63 -24.78
CA SER A 196 5.99 -7.90 -25.11
C SER A 196 6.14 -6.41 -24.86
N ILE A 197 5.41 -5.63 -25.62
CA ILE A 197 5.23 -4.19 -25.41
C ILE A 197 3.73 -3.95 -25.30
N GLU A 198 3.33 -3.20 -24.30
CA GLU A 198 1.94 -2.84 -24.03
C GLU A 198 1.80 -1.33 -23.92
N VAL A 199 0.77 -0.79 -24.58
CA VAL A 199 0.37 0.62 -24.47
C VAL A 199 -1.08 0.63 -24.07
N LYS A 200 -1.40 1.35 -23.00
CA LYS A 200 -2.76 1.48 -22.47
C LYS A 200 -3.09 2.95 -22.24
N HIS A 201 -4.32 3.31 -22.58
CA HIS A 201 -4.88 4.62 -22.33
C HIS A 201 -6.33 4.48 -21.87
N GLY A 202 -6.72 5.25 -20.89
CA GLY A 202 -8.08 5.22 -20.33
C GLY A 202 -8.41 6.41 -19.48
N GLU A 203 -9.67 6.50 -19.06
CA GLU A 203 -10.24 7.64 -18.36
C GLU A 203 -11.51 7.23 -17.61
N TYR A 204 -11.81 7.87 -16.50
CA TYR A 204 -13.10 7.66 -15.82
C TYR A 204 -14.26 8.27 -16.62
N TYR A 205 -15.46 7.77 -16.41
CA TYR A 205 -16.66 8.24 -17.13
C TYR A 205 -16.98 9.71 -16.82
N GLU A 206 -16.56 10.22 -15.68
CA GLU A 206 -16.63 11.64 -15.31
C GLU A 206 -15.70 12.56 -16.15
N GLY A 207 -14.82 11.98 -16.97
CA GLY A 207 -13.91 12.73 -17.84
C GLY A 207 -12.65 13.22 -17.12
N ASP A 208 -12.26 12.53 -16.05
CA ASP A 208 -11.05 12.80 -15.27
C ASP A 208 -10.23 11.53 -15.03
N GLY A 209 -9.12 11.63 -14.31
CA GLY A 209 -8.25 10.51 -14.02
C GLY A 209 -7.65 9.86 -15.27
N THR A 210 -7.46 10.62 -16.34
CA THR A 210 -6.82 10.14 -17.57
C THR A 210 -5.50 9.45 -17.24
N SER A 211 -5.38 8.19 -17.67
CA SER A 211 -4.18 7.37 -17.46
C SER A 211 -3.56 6.97 -18.79
N THR A 212 -2.25 7.09 -18.88
CA THR A 212 -1.47 6.59 -20.02
C THR A 212 -0.29 5.80 -19.49
N GLU A 213 -0.16 4.57 -19.97
CA GLU A 213 0.87 3.62 -19.58
C GLU A 213 1.55 3.02 -20.81
N VAL A 214 2.85 2.88 -20.71
CA VAL A 214 3.67 2.10 -21.65
C VAL A 214 4.48 1.11 -20.83
N ALA A 215 4.34 -0.16 -21.12
CA ALA A 215 5.05 -1.23 -20.44
C ALA A 215 5.75 -2.14 -21.45
N ALA A 216 6.89 -2.68 -21.09
CA ALA A 216 7.65 -3.60 -21.92
C ALA A 216 8.33 -4.68 -21.05
N ASN A 217 8.41 -5.89 -21.59
CA ASN A 217 9.17 -6.98 -21.03
C ASN A 217 9.99 -7.64 -22.15
N VAL A 218 11.22 -8.02 -21.86
CA VAL A 218 12.09 -8.74 -22.78
C VAL A 218 12.91 -9.79 -22.05
N GLY A 219 12.90 -11.01 -22.57
CA GLY A 219 13.78 -12.09 -22.19
C GLY A 219 14.98 -12.18 -23.13
N MET A 220 16.16 -12.42 -22.60
CA MET A 220 17.39 -12.58 -23.36
C MET A 220 18.21 -13.72 -22.73
N PRO A 221 18.89 -14.57 -23.57
CA PRO A 221 19.79 -15.56 -23.05
C PRO A 221 21.05 -14.87 -22.48
N LEU A 222 21.44 -15.20 -21.25
CA LEU A 222 22.69 -14.73 -20.66
C LEU A 222 23.86 -15.61 -21.09
N THR A 223 23.62 -16.92 -21.13
CA THR A 223 24.53 -17.97 -21.62
C THR A 223 23.69 -19.03 -22.32
N LYS A 224 24.27 -20.18 -22.64
CA LYS A 224 23.50 -21.31 -23.20
C LYS A 224 22.35 -21.77 -22.26
N ASP A 225 22.58 -21.68 -20.94
CA ASP A 225 21.68 -22.23 -19.91
C ASP A 225 21.36 -21.17 -18.83
N GLY A 226 21.37 -19.87 -19.20
CA GLY A 226 21.05 -18.74 -18.31
C GLY A 226 20.15 -17.75 -19.00
N PHE A 227 19.51 -16.87 -18.21
CA PHE A 227 18.59 -15.85 -18.71
C PHE A 227 18.82 -14.50 -18.04
N VAL A 228 18.40 -13.47 -18.74
CA VAL A 228 18.12 -12.13 -18.20
C VAL A 228 16.75 -11.70 -18.71
N ASN A 229 15.85 -11.40 -17.80
CA ASN A 229 14.52 -10.87 -18.11
C ASN A 229 14.40 -9.46 -17.53
N VAL A 230 14.05 -8.48 -18.36
CA VAL A 230 13.91 -7.09 -17.96
C VAL A 230 12.52 -6.60 -18.28
N SER A 231 11.90 -5.95 -17.30
CA SER A 231 10.62 -5.30 -17.44
C SER A 231 10.73 -3.82 -17.12
N MET A 232 10.00 -3.00 -17.84
CA MET A 232 9.92 -1.56 -17.63
C MET A 232 8.47 -1.09 -17.77
N GLN A 233 8.05 -0.17 -16.92
CA GLN A 233 6.76 0.53 -17.01
C GLN A 233 6.99 2.03 -16.86
N TYR A 234 6.28 2.80 -17.64
CA TYR A 234 6.13 4.25 -17.49
C TYR A 234 4.66 4.61 -17.48
N LYS A 235 4.23 5.36 -16.46
CA LYS A 235 2.83 5.68 -16.26
C LYS A 235 2.65 7.14 -15.82
N ASN A 236 1.58 7.78 -16.32
CA ASN A 236 1.06 9.04 -15.80
C ASN A 236 -0.44 8.89 -15.56
N VAL A 237 -0.93 9.41 -14.43
CA VAL A 237 -2.34 9.41 -14.08
C VAL A 237 -2.72 10.80 -13.61
N ASP A 238 -3.75 11.41 -14.19
CA ASP A 238 -4.29 12.67 -13.71
C ASP A 238 -5.15 12.44 -12.46
N ALA A 239 -5.30 13.49 -11.64
CA ALA A 239 -6.15 13.43 -10.46
C ALA A 239 -7.62 13.25 -10.83
N THR A 240 -8.39 12.63 -9.93
CA THR A 240 -9.86 12.62 -10.02
C THR A 240 -10.48 13.61 -9.04
N SER A 241 -11.76 13.95 -9.25
CA SER A 241 -12.49 14.80 -8.34
C SER A 241 -13.92 14.31 -8.15
N ARG A 242 -14.23 13.91 -6.92
CA ARG A 242 -15.59 13.61 -6.45
C ARG A 242 -16.00 14.62 -5.39
N SER A 243 -15.61 15.86 -5.64
CA SER A 243 -15.76 16.99 -4.71
C SER A 243 -17.16 17.58 -4.76
N VAL A 244 -17.59 18.05 -3.61
CA VAL A 244 -18.75 18.95 -3.45
C VAL A 244 -18.23 20.27 -2.92
N GLN A 245 -18.83 21.39 -3.37
CA GLN A 245 -18.43 22.68 -2.83
C GLN A 245 -18.74 22.73 -1.33
N ARG A 246 -17.73 23.08 -0.54
CA ARG A 246 -17.90 23.22 0.91
C ARG A 246 -18.88 24.34 1.24
N GLY A 247 -19.72 24.16 2.24
CA GLY A 247 -20.73 25.13 2.65
C GLY A 247 -20.14 26.47 3.13
N ASP A 248 -19.01 26.39 3.85
CA ASP A 248 -18.28 27.58 4.29
C ASP A 248 -17.68 28.38 3.12
N ALA A 249 -17.13 27.70 2.11
CA ALA A 249 -16.62 28.32 0.89
C ALA A 249 -17.76 28.92 0.03
N GLN A 250 -18.90 28.21 -0.07
CA GLN A 250 -20.08 28.73 -0.77
C GLN A 250 -20.63 30.00 -0.09
N GLY A 251 -20.65 30.02 1.25
CA GLY A 251 -21.06 31.21 2.00
C GLY A 251 -20.20 32.45 1.69
N LEU A 252 -18.88 32.24 1.49
CA LEU A 252 -17.97 33.32 1.05
C LEU A 252 -18.30 33.82 -0.37
N ILE A 253 -18.58 32.87 -1.30
CA ILE A 253 -19.00 33.24 -2.68
C ILE A 253 -20.31 34.05 -2.67
N ASP A 254 -21.29 33.55 -1.90
CA ASP A 254 -22.60 34.25 -1.75
C ASP A 254 -22.44 35.64 -1.10
N GLY A 255 -21.42 35.80 -0.23
CA GLY A 255 -20.98 37.08 0.35
C GLY A 255 -20.18 37.97 -0.62
N GLY A 256 -20.06 37.56 -1.89
CA GLY A 256 -19.40 38.37 -2.95
C GLY A 256 -17.91 38.09 -3.11
N ASN A 257 -17.34 37.07 -2.47
CA ASN A 257 -15.92 36.70 -2.63
C ASN A 257 -15.70 35.89 -3.91
N THR A 258 -15.16 36.54 -4.94
CA THR A 258 -14.88 35.94 -6.25
C THR A 258 -13.52 35.21 -6.32
N PHE A 259 -12.74 35.23 -5.24
CA PHE A 259 -11.42 34.60 -5.18
C PHE A 259 -11.48 33.11 -4.70
N VAL A 260 -12.64 32.72 -4.17
CA VAL A 260 -12.82 31.33 -3.68
C VAL A 260 -12.90 30.36 -4.86
N ALA A 261 -12.09 29.31 -4.80
CA ALA A 261 -12.10 28.26 -5.82
C ALA A 261 -13.40 27.42 -5.76
N THR A 262 -13.79 26.85 -6.88
CA THR A 262 -14.95 25.94 -7.00
C THR A 262 -14.55 24.68 -7.77
N PRO A 263 -14.42 23.51 -7.09
CA PRO A 263 -14.53 23.32 -5.64
C PRO A 263 -13.35 23.94 -4.89
N ALA A 264 -13.57 24.35 -3.65
CA ALA A 264 -12.51 24.90 -2.80
C ALA A 264 -11.51 23.83 -2.37
N GLN A 265 -11.93 22.56 -2.33
CA GLN A 265 -11.16 21.41 -1.92
C GLN A 265 -11.34 20.28 -2.93
N VAL A 266 -10.27 19.54 -3.27
CA VAL A 266 -10.35 18.41 -4.18
C VAL A 266 -10.39 17.11 -3.37
N TRP A 267 -11.48 16.36 -3.54
CA TRP A 267 -11.70 15.03 -2.96
C TRP A 267 -11.65 13.99 -4.07
N GLY A 268 -10.53 13.29 -4.19
CA GLY A 268 -10.32 12.33 -5.28
C GLY A 268 -8.97 11.66 -5.23
N SER A 269 -8.72 10.75 -6.15
CA SER A 269 -7.42 10.07 -6.26
C SER A 269 -6.31 11.05 -6.65
N PRO A 270 -5.10 10.86 -6.12
CA PRO A 270 -3.99 11.77 -6.38
C PRO A 270 -3.53 11.72 -7.84
N LYS A 271 -2.91 12.80 -8.29
CA LYS A 271 -2.14 12.81 -9.53
C LYS A 271 -0.84 12.06 -9.33
N ILE A 272 -0.54 11.12 -10.26
CA ILE A 272 0.72 10.40 -10.33
C ILE A 272 1.44 10.82 -11.62
N LYS A 273 2.68 11.23 -11.47
CA LYS A 273 3.47 11.74 -12.58
C LYS A 273 4.84 11.10 -12.63
N ASP A 274 5.32 10.90 -13.86
CA ASP A 274 6.66 10.37 -14.14
C ASP A 274 6.93 9.06 -13.38
N ASP A 275 5.91 8.19 -13.22
CA ASP A 275 6.03 6.88 -12.58
C ASP A 275 6.82 5.94 -13.49
N ILE A 276 8.07 5.73 -13.14
CA ILE A 276 9.01 4.86 -13.85
C ILE A 276 9.35 3.69 -12.94
N THR A 277 9.14 2.47 -13.45
CA THR A 277 9.52 1.24 -12.75
C THR A 277 10.31 0.34 -13.68
N ILE A 278 11.42 -0.18 -13.19
CA ILE A 278 12.29 -1.15 -13.89
C ILE A 278 12.50 -2.33 -12.97
N PHE A 279 12.26 -3.55 -13.48
CA PHE A 279 12.59 -4.80 -12.83
C PHE A 279 13.57 -5.58 -13.70
N ALA A 280 14.51 -6.26 -13.05
CA ALA A 280 15.39 -7.24 -13.70
C ALA A 280 15.41 -8.54 -12.91
N ASN A 281 15.38 -9.66 -13.61
CA ASN A 281 15.53 -11.00 -13.08
C ASN A 281 16.53 -11.78 -13.93
N ALA A 282 17.54 -12.37 -13.33
CA ALA A 282 18.59 -13.10 -14.03
C ALA A 282 18.97 -14.38 -13.29
N GLY A 283 19.18 -15.42 -14.05
CA GLY A 283 19.68 -16.71 -13.57
C GLY A 283 20.83 -17.22 -14.46
N LEU A 284 21.81 -17.81 -13.83
CA LEU A 284 22.99 -18.37 -14.50
C LEU A 284 23.29 -19.76 -13.96
N ASP A 285 23.22 -20.78 -14.82
CA ASP A 285 23.70 -22.11 -14.48
C ASP A 285 25.24 -22.07 -14.32
N LEU A 286 25.71 -22.45 -13.13
CA LEU A 286 27.13 -22.55 -12.77
C LEU A 286 27.72 -23.89 -13.14
N GLY A 287 26.94 -24.81 -13.69
CA GLY A 287 27.33 -26.22 -13.90
C GLY A 287 27.21 -27.03 -12.60
N ASN A 288 27.26 -28.34 -12.74
CA ASN A 288 27.18 -29.30 -11.62
C ASN A 288 25.90 -29.15 -10.74
N GLY A 289 24.81 -28.59 -11.28
CA GLY A 289 23.56 -28.35 -10.56
C GLY A 289 23.57 -27.13 -9.63
N GLY A 290 24.53 -26.24 -9.79
CA GLY A 290 24.57 -24.95 -9.11
C GLY A 290 23.97 -23.83 -10.00
N GLU A 291 23.28 -22.88 -9.40
CA GLU A 291 22.70 -21.69 -10.05
C GLU A 291 23.09 -20.44 -9.27
N ALA A 292 23.50 -19.40 -9.98
CA ALA A 292 23.54 -18.03 -9.44
C ALA A 292 22.34 -17.25 -9.93
N TYR A 293 21.74 -16.45 -9.08
CA TYR A 293 20.61 -15.62 -9.44
C TYR A 293 20.73 -14.20 -8.91
N MET A 294 20.08 -13.29 -9.60
CA MET A 294 19.98 -11.87 -9.21
C MET A 294 18.66 -11.31 -9.67
N PHE A 295 17.97 -10.59 -8.80
CA PHE A 295 16.80 -9.80 -9.17
C PHE A 295 16.70 -8.52 -8.36
N GLY A 296 15.99 -7.54 -8.90
CA GLY A 296 15.82 -6.27 -8.21
C GLY A 296 14.98 -5.28 -9.01
N ASN A 297 14.74 -4.14 -8.38
CA ASN A 297 13.98 -3.06 -8.98
C ASN A 297 14.57 -1.69 -8.71
N TYR A 298 14.19 -0.76 -9.57
CA TYR A 298 14.20 0.67 -9.36
C TYR A 298 12.83 1.23 -9.72
N SER A 299 12.23 2.00 -8.84
CA SER A 299 11.00 2.72 -9.09
C SER A 299 11.10 4.14 -8.55
N GLU A 300 10.54 5.10 -9.29
CA GLU A 300 10.44 6.50 -8.90
C GLU A 300 9.15 7.09 -9.42
N ARG A 301 8.40 7.81 -8.58
CA ARG A 301 7.17 8.51 -8.97
C ARG A 301 6.96 9.78 -8.17
N ASP A 302 6.37 10.78 -8.78
CA ASP A 302 5.83 11.96 -8.12
C ASP A 302 4.33 11.76 -7.89
N VAL A 303 3.89 11.90 -6.63
CA VAL A 303 2.47 11.84 -6.24
C VAL A 303 2.05 13.19 -5.68
N ARG A 304 0.84 13.67 -6.06
CA ARG A 304 0.28 14.92 -5.55
C ARG A 304 -1.20 14.76 -5.32
N GLY A 305 -1.60 14.79 -4.05
CA GLY A 305 -2.97 14.64 -3.57
C GLY A 305 -3.59 15.96 -3.13
N GLY A 306 -4.89 15.91 -2.87
CA GLY A 306 -5.64 17.00 -2.28
C GLY A 306 -5.37 17.15 -0.78
N PHE A 307 -5.85 18.25 -0.22
CA PHE A 307 -5.83 18.52 1.21
C PHE A 307 -7.04 19.36 1.61
N TYR A 308 -7.21 19.67 2.91
CA TYR A 308 -8.34 20.44 3.39
C TYR A 308 -8.23 21.94 3.04
N TYR A 309 -9.36 22.57 2.73
CA TYR A 309 -9.46 24.00 2.48
C TYR A 309 -9.22 24.85 3.74
N ARG A 310 -8.45 25.89 3.61
CA ARG A 310 -8.15 26.90 4.65
C ARG A 310 -9.03 28.13 4.41
N ASN A 311 -10.13 28.22 5.14
CA ASN A 311 -11.08 29.31 5.01
C ASN A 311 -10.49 30.64 5.50
N PRO A 312 -10.54 31.74 4.70
CA PRO A 312 -9.87 33.00 5.02
C PRO A 312 -10.52 33.79 6.17
N HIS A 313 -11.61 33.29 6.75
CA HIS A 313 -12.27 33.95 7.88
C HIS A 313 -12.00 33.24 9.21
N ASN A 314 -11.75 31.93 9.24
CA ASN A 314 -11.77 31.18 10.49
C ASN A 314 -10.62 30.20 10.70
N ARG A 315 -9.69 30.03 9.73
CA ARG A 315 -8.54 29.11 9.97
C ARG A 315 -7.64 29.67 11.07
N GLY A 316 -7.61 29.00 12.22
CA GLY A 316 -6.78 29.36 13.36
C GLY A 316 -5.29 29.41 13.02
N GLY A 317 -4.55 30.29 13.66
CA GLY A 317 -3.12 30.48 13.46
C GLY A 317 -2.70 31.05 12.11
N VAL A 318 -3.66 31.36 11.21
CA VAL A 318 -3.40 31.94 9.89
C VAL A 318 -4.24 33.19 9.67
N PHE A 319 -5.57 33.06 9.80
CA PHE A 319 -6.50 34.13 9.48
C PHE A 319 -7.22 34.69 10.71
N SER A 320 -7.61 33.84 11.66
CA SER A 320 -8.43 34.21 12.81
C SER A 320 -8.25 33.24 13.97
N ASN A 321 -8.11 33.74 15.18
CA ASN A 321 -7.96 32.93 16.41
C ASN A 321 -9.20 32.99 17.33
N ASP A 322 -10.27 33.64 16.90
CA ASP A 322 -11.52 33.82 17.64
C ASP A 322 -12.75 33.25 16.91
N GLY A 323 -12.50 32.31 15.97
CA GLY A 323 -13.56 31.62 15.22
C GLY A 323 -14.20 32.46 14.10
N GLY A 324 -13.54 33.54 13.69
CA GLY A 324 -13.98 34.36 12.55
C GLY A 324 -14.66 35.68 12.93
N GLU A 325 -14.55 36.11 14.18
CA GLU A 325 -15.01 37.43 14.59
C GLU A 325 -14.06 38.55 14.11
N THR A 326 -12.72 38.24 14.17
CA THR A 326 -11.68 39.15 13.69
C THR A 326 -10.65 38.44 12.82
N LEU A 327 -10.03 39.18 11.86
CA LEU A 327 -8.80 38.76 11.20
C LEU A 327 -7.60 39.11 12.06
N GLU A 328 -6.68 38.17 12.19
CA GLU A 328 -5.38 38.41 12.81
C GLU A 328 -4.58 39.39 11.94
N VAL A 329 -4.07 40.41 12.60
CA VAL A 329 -3.20 41.45 12.00
C VAL A 329 -1.90 41.51 12.74
N VAL A 330 -0.77 41.33 12.08
CA VAL A 330 0.53 41.42 12.69
C VAL A 330 1.20 42.76 12.38
N ASP A 331 1.95 43.27 13.35
CA ASP A 331 2.81 44.45 13.24
C ASP A 331 4.21 44.00 12.76
N LEU A 332 4.56 44.43 11.54
CA LEU A 332 5.78 43.99 10.86
C LEU A 332 7.06 44.63 11.41
N ASP A 333 6.96 45.82 11.99
CA ASP A 333 8.12 46.60 12.47
C ASP A 333 8.10 46.91 13.95
N GLY A 334 7.07 46.47 14.70
CA GLY A 334 6.94 46.65 16.13
C GLY A 334 6.60 48.09 16.56
N THR A 335 6.11 48.93 15.65
CA THR A 335 5.78 50.31 15.93
C THR A 335 4.36 50.51 16.51
N GLY A 336 3.53 49.45 16.43
CA GLY A 336 2.16 49.45 16.93
C GLY A 336 1.14 49.95 15.92
N GLY A 337 -0.13 49.93 16.33
CA GLY A 337 -1.25 50.40 15.51
C GLY A 337 -1.86 49.37 14.56
N CYS A 338 -1.55 48.08 14.78
CA CYS A 338 -2.06 46.96 14.01
C CYS A 338 -3.12 46.19 14.80
N ASP A 339 -4.28 46.80 14.99
CA ASP A 339 -5.40 46.12 15.67
C ASP A 339 -6.05 45.08 14.73
N ASN A 340 -6.52 43.96 15.27
CA ASN A 340 -7.25 42.95 14.53
C ASN A 340 -8.49 43.54 13.83
N VAL A 341 -8.76 43.10 12.61
CA VAL A 341 -9.88 43.62 11.79
C VAL A 341 -11.13 42.82 12.09
N ALA A 342 -12.15 43.49 12.70
CA ALA A 342 -13.46 42.87 12.87
C ALA A 342 -14.13 42.56 11.54
N ILE A 343 -14.58 41.29 11.37
CA ILE A 343 -15.20 40.78 10.12
C ILE A 343 -16.59 40.19 10.33
N GLY A 344 -17.01 39.97 11.57
CA GLY A 344 -18.30 39.37 11.89
C GLY A 344 -19.45 40.10 11.20
N GLY A 345 -20.28 39.38 10.40
CA GLY A 345 -21.44 39.87 9.70
C GLY A 345 -21.18 40.80 8.48
N LEU A 346 -19.90 40.94 8.04
CA LEU A 346 -19.52 41.76 6.90
C LEU A 346 -19.46 40.95 5.60
N ASN A 347 -19.76 41.61 4.46
CA ASN A 347 -19.52 41.02 3.15
C ASN A 347 -18.05 41.19 2.71
N HIS A 348 -17.67 40.52 1.63
CA HIS A 348 -16.28 40.49 1.15
C HIS A 348 -15.72 41.90 0.84
N GLN A 349 -16.54 42.78 0.23
CA GLN A 349 -16.09 44.15 -0.10
C GLN A 349 -15.83 44.97 1.16
N GLU A 350 -16.69 44.87 2.16
CA GLU A 350 -16.55 45.60 3.42
C GLU A 350 -15.30 45.15 4.18
N ILE A 351 -14.99 43.84 4.16
CA ILE A 351 -13.76 43.28 4.74
C ILE A 351 -12.53 43.80 3.96
N THR A 352 -12.58 43.73 2.64
CA THR A 352 -11.50 44.21 1.76
C THR A 352 -11.22 45.70 1.98
N ASP A 353 -12.25 46.53 2.11
CA ASP A 353 -12.09 47.98 2.38
C ASP A 353 -11.39 48.20 3.75
N ARG A 354 -11.75 47.43 4.78
CA ARG A 354 -11.09 47.53 6.08
C ARG A 354 -9.62 47.05 6.04
N VAL A 355 -9.34 45.96 5.36
CA VAL A 355 -8.00 45.45 5.19
C VAL A 355 -7.12 46.45 4.40
N ASN A 356 -7.68 47.07 3.35
CA ASN A 356 -6.99 48.08 2.55
C ASN A 356 -6.74 49.39 3.31
N ALA A 357 -7.44 49.61 4.40
CA ALA A 357 -7.25 50.79 5.25
C ALA A 357 -6.21 50.59 6.35
N LEU A 358 -5.61 49.39 6.47
CA LEU A 358 -4.55 49.09 7.42
C LEU A 358 -3.28 49.93 7.10
N PRO A 359 -2.51 50.35 8.11
CA PRO A 359 -1.21 50.95 7.91
C PRO A 359 -0.23 50.01 7.15
N ASP A 360 0.75 50.62 6.46
CA ASP A 360 1.71 49.86 5.64
C ASP A 360 2.58 48.87 6.45
N ASN A 361 2.72 49.09 7.77
CA ASN A 361 3.42 48.18 8.67
C ASN A 361 2.55 47.04 9.19
N CYS A 362 1.26 46.98 8.82
CA CYS A 362 0.34 45.92 9.26
C CYS A 362 0.05 44.93 8.14
N PHE A 363 0.07 43.66 8.50
CA PHE A 363 -0.16 42.55 7.57
C PHE A 363 -1.18 41.55 8.11
N THR A 364 -2.02 41.05 7.18
CA THR A 364 -2.93 39.92 7.42
C THR A 364 -2.86 38.97 6.22
N PHE A 365 -2.98 37.66 6.44
CA PHE A 365 -2.99 36.65 5.36
C PHE A 365 -4.17 36.84 4.39
N PHE A 366 -5.22 37.52 4.78
CA PHE A 366 -6.31 37.89 3.86
C PHE A 366 -5.81 38.71 2.66
N GLN A 367 -4.73 39.51 2.80
CA GLN A 367 -4.11 40.26 1.69
C GLN A 367 -3.46 39.31 0.66
N MET A 368 -2.87 38.17 1.10
CA MET A 368 -2.28 37.17 0.20
C MET A 368 -3.34 36.22 -0.38
N PHE A 369 -4.29 35.80 0.44
CA PHE A 369 -5.26 34.78 0.11
C PHE A 369 -6.69 35.20 0.48
N PRO A 370 -7.26 36.19 -0.25
CA PRO A 370 -8.61 36.71 0.07
C PRO A 370 -9.71 35.64 -0.10
N GLY A 371 -9.48 34.62 -0.93
CA GLY A 371 -10.35 33.47 -1.12
C GLY A 371 -10.01 32.26 -0.26
N GLY A 372 -9.05 32.42 0.67
CA GLY A 372 -8.43 31.25 1.34
C GLY A 372 -7.50 30.48 0.42
N PHE A 373 -7.02 29.33 0.90
CA PHE A 373 -6.14 28.46 0.11
C PHE A 373 -6.37 27.00 0.47
N THR A 374 -6.00 26.13 -0.45
CA THR A 374 -5.99 24.68 -0.21
C THR A 374 -4.60 24.16 -0.51
N PRO A 375 -3.87 23.67 0.50
CA PRO A 375 -2.60 23.02 0.26
C PRO A 375 -2.79 21.80 -0.63
N ASN A 376 -1.74 21.39 -1.33
CA ASN A 376 -1.65 20.07 -1.91
C ASN A 376 -0.48 19.34 -1.23
N PHE A 377 -0.76 18.14 -0.71
CA PHE A 377 0.24 17.27 -0.15
C PHE A 377 0.75 16.32 -1.22
N GLY A 378 2.05 16.13 -1.29
CA GLY A 378 2.66 15.27 -2.27
C GLY A 378 4.06 14.85 -1.90
N GLY A 379 4.70 14.15 -2.81
CA GLY A 379 6.08 13.74 -2.60
C GLY A 379 6.64 12.97 -3.77
N ASN A 380 7.95 12.83 -3.74
CA ASN A 380 8.68 11.91 -4.59
C ASN A 380 8.92 10.63 -3.80
N ILE A 381 8.55 9.49 -4.38
CA ILE A 381 8.73 8.17 -3.80
C ILE A 381 9.74 7.43 -4.66
N THR A 382 10.81 6.95 -4.03
CA THR A 382 11.83 6.11 -4.67
C THR A 382 11.91 4.78 -3.95
N ASP A 383 11.81 3.69 -4.69
CA ASP A 383 11.93 2.33 -4.18
C ASP A 383 12.98 1.55 -4.97
N THR A 384 13.91 0.93 -4.26
CA THR A 384 15.00 0.16 -4.86
C THR A 384 15.24 -1.12 -4.08
N SER A 385 15.47 -2.22 -4.79
CA SER A 385 15.92 -3.45 -4.17
C SER A 385 16.87 -4.24 -5.05
N LEU A 386 17.71 -5.04 -4.40
CA LEU A 386 18.59 -5.98 -5.04
C LEU A 386 18.70 -7.24 -4.18
N ALA A 387 18.42 -8.38 -4.79
CA ALA A 387 18.67 -9.71 -4.24
C ALA A 387 19.72 -10.42 -5.10
N ILE A 388 20.69 -11.03 -4.46
CA ILE A 388 21.74 -11.84 -5.11
C ILE A 388 21.87 -13.12 -4.32
N GLY A 389 21.98 -14.26 -5.02
CA GLY A 389 22.14 -15.53 -4.35
C GLY A 389 22.74 -16.62 -5.23
N THR A 390 23.00 -17.73 -4.59
CA THR A 390 23.41 -18.99 -5.25
C THR A 390 22.74 -20.15 -4.57
N LYS A 391 22.18 -21.05 -5.35
CA LYS A 391 21.54 -22.28 -4.89
C LYS A 391 22.08 -23.49 -5.62
N GLY A 392 21.97 -24.65 -5.02
CA GLY A 392 22.46 -25.89 -5.64
C GLY A 392 22.45 -27.03 -4.66
N GLU A 393 23.23 -28.07 -4.98
CA GLU A 393 23.41 -29.27 -4.15
C GLU A 393 24.89 -29.49 -3.87
N PHE A 394 25.24 -29.79 -2.63
CA PHE A 394 26.60 -30.22 -2.28
C PHE A 394 26.84 -31.64 -2.81
N LYS A 395 27.78 -31.76 -3.75
CA LYS A 395 28.04 -33.01 -4.46
C LYS A 395 29.07 -33.92 -3.75
N ASN A 396 29.76 -33.41 -2.72
CA ASN A 396 30.86 -34.10 -2.07
C ASN A 396 30.96 -33.74 -0.58
N GLY A 397 31.57 -34.66 0.22
CA GLY A 397 31.87 -34.43 1.63
C GLY A 397 30.75 -34.78 2.57
N PHE A 398 30.80 -34.27 3.81
CA PHE A 398 29.79 -34.57 4.84
C PHE A 398 28.44 -33.90 4.59
N MET A 399 28.39 -32.91 3.70
CA MET A 399 27.17 -32.22 3.28
C MET A 399 26.58 -32.79 1.97
N GLU A 400 27.12 -33.86 1.42
CA GLU A 400 26.66 -34.44 0.15
C GLU A 400 25.14 -34.71 0.17
N GLY A 401 24.46 -34.31 -0.92
CA GLY A 401 23.01 -34.45 -1.07
C GLY A 401 22.20 -33.45 -0.25
N ILE A 402 22.81 -32.39 0.31
CA ILE A 402 22.11 -31.29 0.91
C ILE A 402 21.97 -30.18 -0.17
N LEU A 403 20.74 -29.77 -0.41
CA LEU A 403 20.45 -28.56 -1.20
C LEU A 403 20.76 -27.33 -0.36
N TYR A 404 21.27 -26.29 -0.99
CA TYR A 404 21.57 -25.04 -0.34
C TYR A 404 21.03 -23.84 -1.14
N ASP A 405 20.67 -22.75 -0.45
CA ASP A 405 20.41 -21.42 -1.02
C ASP A 405 21.03 -20.35 -0.09
N PHE A 406 22.05 -19.67 -0.58
CA PHE A 406 22.66 -18.52 0.08
C PHE A 406 22.23 -17.24 -0.62
N SER A 407 21.67 -16.30 0.11
CA SER A 407 21.22 -15.06 -0.49
C SER A 407 21.47 -13.84 0.39
N GLY A 408 21.71 -12.70 -0.25
CA GLY A 408 21.69 -11.38 0.34
C GLY A 408 20.65 -10.51 -0.36
N VAL A 409 19.86 -9.78 0.42
CA VAL A 409 18.85 -8.83 -0.06
C VAL A 409 19.12 -7.48 0.58
N VAL A 410 19.05 -6.42 -0.20
CA VAL A 410 19.01 -5.05 0.28
C VAL A 410 17.82 -4.35 -0.37
N GLY A 411 17.03 -3.65 0.43
CA GLY A 411 15.89 -2.89 -0.06
C GLY A 411 15.82 -1.54 0.62
N ARG A 412 15.50 -0.49 -0.14
CA ARG A 412 15.39 0.88 0.33
C ARG A 412 14.16 1.54 -0.25
N SER A 413 13.34 2.09 0.62
CA SER A 413 12.20 2.95 0.28
C SER A 413 12.46 4.34 0.83
N GLU A 414 12.28 5.36 0.01
CA GLU A 414 12.40 6.77 0.37
C GLU A 414 11.15 7.52 -0.03
N SER A 415 10.56 8.27 0.90
CA SER A 415 9.46 9.19 0.64
C SER A 415 9.88 10.60 1.02
N THR A 416 9.97 11.48 0.04
CA THR A 416 10.20 12.90 0.24
C THR A 416 8.87 13.62 0.29
N PHE A 417 8.59 14.34 1.37
CA PHE A 417 7.33 15.05 1.56
C PHE A 417 7.42 16.49 1.06
N GLN A 418 6.42 16.90 0.32
CA GLN A 418 6.31 18.23 -0.27
C GLN A 418 4.91 18.79 -0.03
N LEU A 419 4.86 20.06 0.32
CA LEU A 419 3.61 20.79 0.47
C LEU A 419 3.60 21.96 -0.50
N PHE A 420 2.52 22.11 -1.24
CA PHE A 420 2.36 23.15 -2.24
C PHE A 420 1.16 24.01 -1.88
N ASN A 421 1.21 25.31 -2.26
CA ASN A 421 0.14 26.26 -2.01
C ASN A 421 -0.24 26.35 -0.52
N SER A 422 0.78 26.43 0.35
CA SER A 422 0.64 26.56 1.79
C SER A 422 1.43 27.77 2.31
N VAL A 423 1.46 27.96 3.63
CA VAL A 423 2.20 29.03 4.30
C VAL A 423 2.82 28.52 5.60
N ASN A 424 3.96 29.09 6.00
CA ASN A 424 4.35 29.15 7.41
C ASN A 424 3.90 30.54 7.93
N ALA A 425 2.77 30.57 8.63
CA ALA A 425 2.14 31.83 8.99
C ALA A 425 3.04 32.69 9.88
N SER A 426 3.85 32.10 10.76
CA SER A 426 4.77 32.83 11.64
C SER A 426 5.85 33.63 10.90
N LEU A 427 6.09 33.38 9.59
CA LEU A 427 7.00 34.14 8.75
C LEU A 427 6.33 35.39 8.13
N GLY A 428 5.01 35.54 8.29
CA GLY A 428 4.26 36.67 7.72
C GLY A 428 4.36 36.73 6.19
N PRO A 429 4.53 37.96 5.60
CA PRO A 429 4.57 38.11 4.14
C PRO A 429 5.78 37.49 3.45
N GLU A 430 6.84 37.13 4.18
CA GLU A 430 8.04 36.49 3.64
C GLU A 430 7.91 34.95 3.50
N THR A 431 6.77 34.39 3.88
CA THR A 431 6.54 32.93 3.80
C THR A 431 6.65 32.43 2.36
N PRO A 432 7.38 31.32 2.10
CA PRO A 432 7.21 30.56 0.86
C PRO A 432 5.79 29.99 0.76
N THR A 433 5.40 29.56 -0.44
CA THR A 433 4.12 28.85 -0.67
C THR A 433 4.32 27.39 -1.00
N ASP A 434 5.54 26.97 -1.28
CA ASP A 434 5.91 25.59 -1.52
C ASP A 434 7.04 25.20 -0.57
N PHE A 435 6.91 24.03 0.08
CA PHE A 435 7.84 23.57 1.11
C PHE A 435 8.32 22.15 0.85
N SER A 436 9.60 21.89 1.18
CA SER A 436 10.15 20.55 1.36
C SER A 436 10.10 20.20 2.84
N ALA A 437 9.12 19.38 3.24
CA ALA A 437 8.84 19.08 4.64
C ALA A 437 9.79 18.02 5.24
N GLY A 438 10.64 17.38 4.41
CA GLY A 438 11.59 16.36 4.87
C GLY A 438 11.38 15.02 4.21
N LYS A 439 11.97 13.96 4.80
CA LYS A 439 11.93 12.62 4.23
C LYS A 439 11.84 11.55 5.31
N TYR A 440 11.22 10.43 4.95
CA TYR A 440 11.42 9.15 5.60
C TYR A 440 12.19 8.20 4.69
N ILE A 441 13.11 7.44 5.28
CA ILE A 441 13.90 6.43 4.58
C ILE A 441 13.85 5.14 5.39
N GLN A 442 13.35 4.07 4.78
CA GLN A 442 13.42 2.71 5.28
C GLN A 442 14.50 1.95 4.53
N LEU A 443 15.41 1.30 5.22
CA LEU A 443 16.46 0.46 4.65
C LEU A 443 16.50 -0.88 5.37
N GLU A 444 16.42 -1.96 4.60
CA GLU A 444 16.51 -3.32 5.12
C GLU A 444 17.62 -4.08 4.41
N LYS A 445 18.36 -4.88 5.19
CA LYS A 445 19.39 -5.79 4.71
C LYS A 445 19.14 -7.16 5.34
N THR A 446 19.02 -8.18 4.51
CA THR A 446 18.81 -9.55 4.96
C THR A 446 19.85 -10.46 4.35
N PHE A 447 20.44 -11.32 5.14
CA PHE A 447 21.27 -12.44 4.68
C PHE A 447 20.65 -13.76 5.16
N THR A 448 20.50 -14.72 4.23
CA THR A 448 19.85 -16.00 4.50
C THR A 448 20.74 -17.15 4.03
N ALA A 449 20.79 -18.22 4.83
CA ALA A 449 21.40 -19.49 4.47
C ALA A 449 20.38 -20.60 4.74
N ASP A 450 19.82 -21.16 3.67
CA ASP A 450 18.80 -22.19 3.70
C ASP A 450 19.37 -23.53 3.21
N PHE A 451 18.94 -24.62 3.84
CA PHE A 451 19.39 -25.97 3.52
C PHE A 451 18.18 -26.91 3.50
N VAL A 452 18.20 -27.90 2.58
CA VAL A 452 17.19 -28.97 2.51
C VAL A 452 17.88 -30.30 2.33
N LYS A 453 17.47 -31.29 3.11
CA LYS A 453 17.96 -32.70 3.05
C LYS A 453 16.78 -33.63 2.89
N TYR A 454 16.85 -34.50 1.89
CA TYR A 454 15.95 -35.63 1.75
C TYR A 454 16.55 -36.83 2.45
N ILE A 455 15.77 -37.48 3.31
CA ILE A 455 16.24 -38.61 4.15
C ILE A 455 15.30 -39.79 3.93
N SER A 456 15.84 -40.91 3.45
CA SER A 456 15.08 -42.18 3.31
C SER A 456 14.80 -42.76 4.69
N ALA A 457 13.65 -42.43 5.26
CA ALA A 457 13.22 -42.86 6.59
C ALA A 457 12.29 -44.09 6.58
N GLY A 458 12.04 -44.67 5.42
CA GLY A 458 11.14 -45.81 5.25
C GLY A 458 9.65 -45.42 5.29
N LEU A 459 9.36 -44.12 5.03
CA LEU A 459 8.03 -43.58 4.80
C LEU A 459 7.61 -43.79 3.34
N TYR A 460 6.45 -43.28 2.95
CA TYR A 460 5.95 -43.35 1.57
C TYR A 460 6.87 -42.61 0.61
N GLU A 461 7.21 -41.36 0.94
CA GLU A 461 8.26 -40.58 0.30
C GLU A 461 9.40 -40.28 1.27
N ASP A 462 10.54 -39.78 0.77
CA ASP A 462 11.64 -39.35 1.61
C ASP A 462 11.24 -38.23 2.57
N LEU A 463 11.67 -38.30 3.82
CA LEU A 463 11.50 -37.27 4.82
C LEU A 463 12.25 -35.99 4.36
N THR A 464 11.58 -34.90 4.20
CA THR A 464 12.20 -33.61 3.92
C THR A 464 12.54 -32.89 5.23
N VAL A 465 13.80 -32.53 5.40
CA VAL A 465 14.27 -31.70 6.52
C VAL A 465 14.90 -30.45 5.97
N ALA A 466 14.21 -29.30 6.17
CA ALA A 466 14.76 -27.99 5.85
C ALA A 466 15.21 -27.30 7.13
N PHE A 467 16.32 -26.59 7.08
CA PHE A 467 16.82 -25.78 8.19
C PHE A 467 17.63 -24.61 7.65
N GLY A 468 17.71 -23.56 8.44
CA GLY A 468 18.45 -22.39 7.99
C GLY A 468 18.64 -21.34 9.06
N THR A 469 19.37 -20.29 8.67
CA THR A 469 19.63 -19.12 9.51
C THR A 469 19.42 -17.84 8.70
N GLN A 470 19.02 -16.79 9.39
CA GLN A 470 18.80 -15.47 8.82
C GLN A 470 19.38 -14.41 9.75
N TRP A 471 19.98 -13.39 9.16
CA TRP A 471 20.32 -12.13 9.80
C TRP A 471 19.59 -11.01 9.07
N THR A 472 19.01 -10.08 9.84
CA THR A 472 18.35 -8.89 9.26
C THR A 472 18.78 -7.64 10.04
N GLU A 473 19.01 -6.55 9.32
CA GLU A 473 19.19 -5.19 9.85
C GLU A 473 18.18 -4.28 9.20
N GLU A 474 17.33 -3.67 10.01
CA GLU A 474 16.38 -2.62 9.62
C GLU A 474 16.85 -1.28 10.14
N SER A 475 16.69 -0.23 9.33
CA SER A 475 16.88 1.15 9.79
C SER A 475 15.78 2.05 9.25
N PHE A 476 15.34 2.97 10.09
CA PHE A 476 14.42 4.04 9.76
C PHE A 476 15.09 5.38 10.01
N GLU A 477 15.09 6.26 9.00
CA GLU A 477 15.73 7.57 9.08
C GLU A 477 14.70 8.67 8.82
N ILE A 478 14.69 9.67 9.70
CA ILE A 478 13.95 10.92 9.53
C ILE A 478 14.97 11.99 9.10
N VAL A 479 14.76 12.60 7.95
CA VAL A 479 15.57 13.70 7.44
C VAL A 479 14.80 15.00 7.60
N ALA A 480 15.41 16.00 8.24
CA ALA A 480 14.80 17.30 8.46
C ALA A 480 14.38 17.98 7.15
N GLY A 481 13.26 18.72 7.22
CA GLY A 481 12.79 19.58 6.15
C GLY A 481 13.65 20.83 5.95
N GLU A 482 13.33 21.60 4.91
CA GLU A 482 13.91 22.92 4.77
C GLU A 482 13.49 23.85 5.91
N GLN A 483 14.32 24.81 6.28
CA GLN A 483 14.13 25.63 7.47
C GLN A 483 12.75 26.32 7.50
N ALA A 484 12.31 26.90 6.39
CA ALA A 484 11.02 27.59 6.32
C ALA A 484 9.82 26.67 6.60
N SER A 485 9.97 25.33 6.43
CA SER A 485 8.90 24.37 6.66
C SER A 485 8.62 24.07 8.13
N TRP A 486 9.57 24.38 9.04
CA TRP A 486 9.45 24.05 10.46
C TRP A 486 9.86 25.18 11.42
N GLU A 487 10.49 26.25 10.94
CA GLU A 487 11.00 27.31 11.82
C GLU A 487 9.88 28.13 12.48
N VAL A 488 10.18 28.60 13.67
CA VAL A 488 9.36 29.56 14.42
C VAL A 488 9.75 30.97 13.95
N GLY A 489 8.84 31.61 13.23
CA GLY A 489 9.06 32.97 12.70
C GLY A 489 8.76 34.07 13.73
N PRO A 490 9.01 35.33 13.34
CA PRO A 490 8.94 36.48 14.26
C PRO A 490 7.51 36.84 14.71
N TYR A 491 6.49 36.30 14.03
CA TYR A 491 5.10 36.66 14.33
C TYR A 491 4.32 35.61 15.13
N VAL A 492 5.01 34.59 15.66
CA VAL A 492 4.37 33.55 16.50
C VAL A 492 3.78 34.14 17.78
N ASP A 493 4.48 35.08 18.42
CA ASP A 493 3.98 35.79 19.61
C ASP A 493 2.81 36.74 19.32
N GLN A 494 2.47 36.94 18.06
CA GLN A 494 1.33 37.74 17.58
C GLN A 494 0.17 36.83 17.12
N GLY A 495 0.14 35.55 17.47
CA GLY A 495 -0.96 34.64 17.22
C GLY A 495 -0.87 33.81 15.94
N LEU A 496 0.24 33.89 15.17
CA LEU A 496 0.41 33.11 13.95
C LEU A 496 1.13 31.79 14.21
N SER A 497 0.64 30.70 13.61
CA SER A 497 1.20 29.36 13.78
C SER A 497 2.52 29.18 13.04
N ASN A 498 3.44 28.42 13.62
CA ASN A 498 4.73 28.08 13.03
C ASN A 498 4.64 26.78 12.19
N GLY A 499 5.61 26.63 11.29
CA GLY A 499 5.70 25.50 10.37
C GLY A 499 4.74 25.61 9.18
N SER A 500 4.97 24.83 8.12
CA SER A 500 4.10 24.80 6.94
C SER A 500 2.71 24.27 7.30
N ASN A 501 1.67 25.05 6.97
CA ASN A 501 0.29 24.78 7.39
C ASN A 501 -0.26 23.53 6.68
N GLY A 502 -0.63 22.53 7.49
CA GLY A 502 -1.15 21.26 7.04
C GLY A 502 -0.18 20.09 7.30
N PHE A 503 1.08 20.26 7.01
CA PHE A 503 2.13 19.28 7.28
C PHE A 503 3.43 20.03 7.60
N PRO A 504 3.69 20.39 8.86
CA PRO A 504 4.94 21.01 9.28
C PRO A 504 6.15 20.14 8.99
N GLY A 505 7.23 20.77 8.54
CA GLY A 505 8.45 20.05 8.22
C GLY A 505 9.10 19.41 9.44
N PHE A 506 9.78 18.28 9.23
CA PHE A 506 10.52 17.60 10.29
C PHE A 506 11.66 18.49 10.79
N GLN A 507 11.73 18.62 12.09
CA GLN A 507 12.73 19.46 12.74
C GLN A 507 14.08 18.73 12.85
N PRO A 508 15.22 19.45 12.84
CA PRO A 508 16.54 18.83 13.02
C PRO A 508 16.68 18.03 14.34
N GLN A 509 15.88 18.36 15.37
CA GLN A 509 15.89 17.69 16.66
C GLN A 509 15.23 16.30 16.63
N THR A 510 14.27 16.09 15.71
CA THR A 510 13.60 14.81 15.52
C THR A 510 14.23 14.00 14.39
N ALA A 511 15.17 14.60 13.65
CA ALA A 511 15.90 13.93 12.58
C ALA A 511 16.97 12.98 13.17
N GLY A 512 17.17 11.86 12.48
CA GLY A 512 18.15 10.86 12.88
C GLY A 512 17.83 9.49 12.30
N THR A 513 18.72 8.54 12.57
CA THR A 513 18.58 7.14 12.11
C THR A 513 18.48 6.23 13.31
N SER A 514 17.43 5.42 13.36
CA SER A 514 17.24 4.33 14.31
C SER A 514 17.45 2.99 13.62
N THR A 515 18.04 2.01 14.30
CA THR A 515 18.41 0.72 13.70
C THR A 515 18.07 -0.41 14.63
N ARG A 516 17.65 -1.55 14.07
CA ARG A 516 17.39 -2.79 14.78
C ARG A 516 17.99 -3.98 14.04
N ARG A 517 18.43 -4.99 14.79
CA ARG A 517 18.96 -6.25 14.24
C ARG A 517 18.22 -7.43 14.82
N ASN A 518 18.09 -8.49 13.98
CA ASN A 518 17.65 -9.77 14.47
C ASN A 518 18.46 -10.93 13.86
N TYR A 519 18.51 -12.03 14.58
CA TYR A 519 19.06 -13.31 14.17
C TYR A 519 17.97 -14.35 14.29
N ALA A 520 17.84 -15.21 13.26
CA ALA A 520 16.86 -16.28 13.26
C ALA A 520 17.49 -17.61 12.89
N ALA A 521 16.92 -18.67 13.44
CA ALA A 521 17.21 -20.06 13.05
C ALA A 521 15.90 -20.85 13.00
N TYR A 522 15.77 -21.75 12.03
CA TYR A 522 14.56 -22.56 11.88
C TYR A 522 14.87 -24.00 11.47
N VAL A 523 13.91 -24.87 11.76
CA VAL A 523 13.85 -26.24 11.26
C VAL A 523 12.41 -26.51 10.82
N ASP A 524 12.25 -27.09 9.62
CA ASP A 524 10.97 -27.51 9.04
C ASP A 524 11.12 -28.97 8.59
N VAL A 525 10.20 -29.82 9.04
CA VAL A 525 10.22 -31.27 8.75
C VAL A 525 8.89 -31.64 8.11
N GLU A 526 8.93 -32.17 6.90
CA GLU A 526 7.77 -32.62 6.15
C GLU A 526 7.89 -34.12 5.81
N ALA A 527 6.80 -34.85 6.01
CA ALA A 527 6.74 -36.29 5.85
C ALA A 527 5.43 -36.74 5.16
N GLU A 528 5.56 -37.54 4.12
CA GLU A 528 4.49 -38.36 3.60
C GLU A 528 4.50 -39.73 4.28
N PHE A 529 3.70 -39.87 5.34
CA PHE A 529 3.64 -41.07 6.16
C PHE A 529 3.07 -42.26 5.38
N THR A 530 2.09 -41.99 4.55
CA THR A 530 1.46 -42.93 3.62
C THR A 530 1.08 -42.18 2.34
N GLU A 531 0.69 -42.89 1.29
CA GLU A 531 0.13 -42.29 0.05
C GLU A 531 -0.95 -41.25 0.31
N ASN A 532 -1.69 -41.37 1.41
CA ASN A 532 -2.86 -40.52 1.72
C ASN A 532 -2.61 -39.53 2.88
N LEU A 533 -1.48 -39.62 3.60
CA LEU A 533 -1.25 -38.81 4.79
C LEU A 533 0.09 -38.07 4.71
N LEU A 534 -0.01 -36.74 4.59
CA LEU A 534 1.11 -35.82 4.70
C LEU A 534 1.00 -35.04 6.02
N GLY A 535 2.15 -34.77 6.64
CA GLY A 535 2.25 -33.89 7.80
C GLY A 535 3.55 -33.12 7.79
N ALA A 536 3.51 -31.87 8.34
CA ALA A 536 4.70 -31.07 8.48
C ALA A 536 4.72 -30.32 9.82
N LEU A 537 5.93 -30.10 10.35
CA LEU A 537 6.20 -29.35 11.58
C LEU A 537 7.35 -28.38 11.32
N ALA A 538 7.09 -27.09 11.51
CA ALA A 538 8.10 -26.05 11.47
C ALA A 538 8.26 -25.41 12.87
N VAL A 539 9.50 -25.09 13.23
CA VAL A 539 9.85 -24.32 14.43
C VAL A 539 10.90 -23.29 14.05
N ARG A 540 10.68 -22.06 14.48
CA ARG A 540 11.58 -20.91 14.26
C ARG A 540 11.83 -20.17 15.56
N PHE A 541 13.09 -19.87 15.80
CA PHE A 541 13.58 -19.04 16.90
C PHE A 541 14.14 -17.76 16.32
N GLU A 542 13.81 -16.61 16.94
CA GLU A 542 14.35 -15.30 16.58
C GLU A 542 14.80 -14.55 17.82
N ASP A 543 15.89 -13.78 17.70
CA ASP A 543 16.47 -12.93 18.75
C ASP A 543 16.65 -11.51 18.20
N TYR A 544 15.91 -10.57 18.78
CA TYR A 544 15.91 -9.14 18.44
C TYR A 544 16.64 -8.33 19.50
N ASP A 545 17.49 -7.43 19.08
CA ASP A 545 18.23 -6.53 19.98
C ASP A 545 17.34 -5.49 20.71
N SER A 546 16.08 -5.32 20.29
CA SER A 546 15.13 -4.35 20.85
C SER A 546 14.21 -4.93 21.94
N PHE A 547 13.68 -6.15 21.78
CA PHE A 547 12.68 -6.73 22.69
C PHE A 547 12.98 -8.19 23.10
N GLY A 548 14.08 -8.80 22.60
CA GLY A 548 14.50 -10.14 23.00
C GLY A 548 14.02 -11.24 22.06
N THR A 549 13.65 -12.40 22.59
CA THR A 549 13.49 -13.64 21.80
C THR A 549 12.04 -14.03 21.58
N THR A 550 11.75 -14.61 20.41
CA THR A 550 10.47 -15.26 20.09
C THR A 550 10.68 -16.68 19.59
N THR A 551 9.70 -17.55 19.81
CA THR A 551 9.70 -18.91 19.26
C THR A 551 8.34 -19.23 18.68
N ASN A 552 8.30 -19.57 17.40
CA ASN A 552 7.09 -19.85 16.68
C ASN A 552 7.09 -21.28 16.13
N TYR A 553 5.91 -21.89 16.09
CA TYR A 553 5.72 -23.22 15.52
C TYR A 553 4.55 -23.23 14.53
N LYS A 554 4.57 -24.19 13.62
CA LYS A 554 3.48 -24.50 12.70
C LYS A 554 3.38 -26.01 12.54
N LEU A 555 2.18 -26.54 12.71
CA LEU A 555 1.83 -27.93 12.44
C LEU A 555 0.78 -27.95 11.33
N THR A 556 1.04 -28.72 10.27
CA THR A 556 0.10 -28.92 9.17
C THR A 556 -0.10 -30.38 8.86
N GLY A 557 -1.27 -30.72 8.33
CA GLY A 557 -1.54 -32.05 7.85
C GLY A 557 -2.57 -32.06 6.72
N GLN A 558 -2.41 -33.01 5.80
CA GLN A 558 -3.36 -33.29 4.74
C GLN A 558 -3.66 -34.79 4.70
N TYR A 559 -4.93 -35.11 4.55
CA TYR A 559 -5.40 -36.47 4.38
C TYR A 559 -6.26 -36.60 3.12
N ARG A 560 -5.80 -37.40 2.16
CA ARG A 560 -6.55 -37.75 0.95
C ARG A 560 -7.58 -38.83 1.28
N LEU A 561 -8.87 -38.49 1.16
CA LEU A 561 -10.00 -39.40 1.34
C LEU A 561 -10.20 -40.29 0.12
N SER A 562 -9.90 -39.76 -1.05
CA SER A 562 -9.92 -40.41 -2.36
C SER A 562 -9.03 -39.64 -3.33
N ASP A 563 -8.97 -40.07 -4.59
CA ASP A 563 -8.23 -39.38 -5.64
C ASP A 563 -8.73 -37.94 -5.86
N ASP A 564 -10.01 -37.68 -5.58
CA ASP A 564 -10.66 -36.38 -5.82
C ASP A 564 -10.79 -35.53 -4.54
N TRP A 565 -10.75 -36.13 -3.35
CA TRP A 565 -11.08 -35.42 -2.10
C TRP A 565 -9.91 -35.44 -1.10
N ALA A 566 -9.57 -34.27 -0.58
CA ALA A 566 -8.62 -34.13 0.51
C ALA A 566 -9.16 -33.23 1.63
N LEU A 567 -8.74 -33.52 2.86
CA LEU A 567 -8.90 -32.68 4.03
C LEU A 567 -7.55 -32.10 4.41
N ARG A 568 -7.52 -30.84 4.84
CA ARG A 568 -6.30 -30.19 5.35
C ARG A 568 -6.59 -29.46 6.64
N ALA A 569 -5.58 -29.40 7.51
CA ALA A 569 -5.66 -28.66 8.77
C ALA A 569 -4.30 -28.08 9.14
N SER A 570 -4.31 -26.91 9.75
CA SER A 570 -3.11 -26.28 10.28
C SER A 570 -3.38 -25.58 11.62
N THR A 571 -2.33 -25.50 12.43
CA THR A 571 -2.25 -24.60 13.57
C THR A 571 -0.85 -23.99 13.63
N SER A 572 -0.77 -22.71 13.94
CA SER A 572 0.50 -22.01 14.04
C SER A 572 0.46 -20.89 15.07
N THR A 573 1.63 -20.57 15.63
CA THR A 573 1.85 -19.29 16.28
C THR A 573 2.55 -18.34 15.30
N GLY A 574 2.37 -17.07 15.50
CA GLY A 574 3.02 -16.00 14.75
C GLY A 574 3.30 -14.80 15.63
N PHE A 575 4.06 -13.88 15.12
CA PHE A 575 4.31 -12.61 15.77
C PHE A 575 4.62 -11.53 14.74
N ARG A 576 4.46 -10.30 15.17
CA ARG A 576 4.90 -9.12 14.42
C ARG A 576 5.70 -8.20 15.34
N ALA A 577 6.95 -7.98 14.99
CA ALA A 577 7.79 -7.03 15.69
C ALA A 577 7.32 -5.59 15.42
N PRO A 578 7.25 -4.68 16.41
CA PRO A 578 7.09 -3.25 16.14
C PRO A 578 8.15 -2.81 15.14
N THR A 579 7.80 -2.05 14.11
CA THR A 579 8.82 -1.58 13.16
C THR A 579 9.72 -0.52 13.79
N VAL A 580 10.92 -0.35 13.24
CA VAL A 580 11.83 0.73 13.69
C VAL A 580 11.17 2.10 13.49
N GLY A 581 10.37 2.25 12.42
CA GLY A 581 9.58 3.44 12.15
C GLY A 581 8.50 3.66 13.23
N GLN A 582 7.71 2.65 13.53
CA GLN A 582 6.65 2.74 14.56
C GLN A 582 7.19 3.16 15.94
N ALA A 583 8.34 2.66 16.32
CA ALA A 583 8.95 2.98 17.61
C ALA A 583 9.56 4.40 17.69
N ASN A 584 9.86 5.04 16.53
CA ASN A 584 10.65 6.27 16.49
C ASN A 584 10.01 7.41 15.69
N VAL A 585 8.86 7.22 15.05
CA VAL A 585 8.23 8.24 14.23
C VAL A 585 7.81 9.46 15.05
N SER A 586 8.04 10.64 14.48
CA SER A 586 7.55 11.92 15.00
C SER A 586 7.01 12.73 13.84
N ASN A 587 5.79 13.22 13.98
CA ASN A 587 5.09 13.99 12.96
C ASN A 587 4.09 14.95 13.60
N VAL A 588 3.66 15.97 12.87
CA VAL A 588 2.48 16.78 13.19
C VAL A 588 1.60 16.80 11.96
N ARG A 589 0.30 16.59 12.14
CA ARG A 589 -0.67 16.58 11.06
C ARG A 589 -1.88 17.43 11.40
N THR A 590 -2.60 17.88 10.39
CA THR A 590 -3.88 18.58 10.55
C THR A 590 -5.02 17.59 10.41
N GLU A 591 -5.87 17.49 11.41
CA GLU A 591 -7.08 16.66 11.42
C GLU A 591 -8.35 17.51 11.47
N LEU A 592 -9.47 16.92 11.05
CA LEU A 592 -10.79 17.49 11.25
C LEU A 592 -11.36 16.95 12.58
N ASN A 593 -11.67 17.87 13.50
CA ASN A 593 -12.30 17.53 14.77
C ASN A 593 -13.58 18.37 14.93
N GLN A 594 -14.74 17.69 14.96
CA GLN A 594 -16.06 18.34 15.03
C GLN A 594 -16.24 19.47 13.97
N GLY A 595 -15.72 19.23 12.76
CA GLY A 595 -15.80 20.20 11.66
C GLY A 595 -14.74 21.32 11.71
N VAL A 596 -13.86 21.34 12.70
CA VAL A 596 -12.76 22.32 12.87
C VAL A 596 -11.42 21.65 12.61
N LEU A 597 -10.52 22.32 11.86
CA LEU A 597 -9.17 21.81 11.63
C LEU A 597 -8.26 22.11 12.83
N VAL A 598 -7.66 21.04 13.39
CA VAL A 598 -6.72 21.09 14.53
C VAL A 598 -5.41 20.42 14.18
N ASP A 599 -4.33 20.81 14.84
CA ASP A 599 -3.03 20.19 14.66
C ASP A 599 -2.75 19.17 15.79
N VAL A 600 -2.45 17.93 15.39
CA VAL A 600 -2.22 16.79 16.29
C VAL A 600 -0.79 16.28 16.12
N GLY A 601 -0.06 16.14 17.23
CA GLY A 601 1.28 15.55 17.22
C GLY A 601 1.22 14.02 17.27
N VAL A 602 1.91 13.36 16.35
CA VAL A 602 2.24 11.93 16.46
C VAL A 602 3.62 11.82 17.09
N LEU A 603 3.72 11.25 18.26
CA LEU A 603 4.97 11.20 19.02
C LEU A 603 5.43 9.74 19.23
N PRO A 604 6.76 9.50 19.26
CA PRO A 604 7.27 8.20 19.68
C PRO A 604 6.73 7.82 21.07
N PRO A 605 6.41 6.55 21.34
CA PRO A 605 5.95 6.11 22.65
C PRO A 605 6.91 6.44 23.79
N THR A 606 8.20 6.59 23.49
CA THR A 606 9.26 6.97 24.44
C THR A 606 9.37 8.48 24.66
N ASN A 607 8.58 9.29 23.96
CA ASN A 607 8.58 10.75 24.13
C ASN A 607 8.00 11.11 25.52
N PRO A 608 8.59 12.06 26.27
CA PRO A 608 8.09 12.45 27.59
C PRO A 608 6.63 12.90 27.62
N VAL A 609 6.13 13.54 26.54
CA VAL A 609 4.71 13.93 26.42
C VAL A 609 3.82 12.69 26.27
N ALA A 610 4.22 11.75 25.45
CA ALA A 610 3.48 10.48 25.25
C ALA A 610 3.46 9.65 26.54
N ILE A 611 4.60 9.54 27.24
CA ILE A 611 4.69 8.84 28.54
C ILE A 611 3.76 9.49 29.57
N LEU A 612 3.67 10.82 29.62
CA LEU A 612 2.75 11.54 30.49
C LEU A 612 1.28 11.16 30.24
N LYS A 613 0.95 10.84 28.98
CA LYS A 613 -0.37 10.40 28.54
C LYS A 613 -0.55 8.87 28.55
N GLY A 614 0.38 8.12 29.13
CA GLY A 614 0.25 6.67 29.35
C GLY A 614 0.95 5.78 28.33
N ALA A 615 1.77 6.33 27.42
CA ALA A 615 2.54 5.52 26.48
C ALA A 615 3.57 4.64 27.19
N THR A 616 3.77 3.44 26.62
CA THR A 616 4.81 2.48 27.02
C THR A 616 5.63 2.11 25.79
N GLU A 617 6.82 1.55 25.97
CA GLU A 617 7.58 0.97 24.86
C GLU A 617 6.76 -0.10 24.17
N LEU A 618 6.88 -0.16 22.82
CA LEU A 618 6.15 -1.13 22.03
C LEU A 618 6.70 -2.54 22.24
N GLU A 619 5.79 -3.50 22.37
CA GLU A 619 6.04 -4.92 22.44
C GLU A 619 5.61 -5.63 21.14
N PRO A 620 6.11 -6.84 20.85
CA PRO A 620 5.62 -7.61 19.70
C PRO A 620 4.13 -7.95 19.83
N GLU A 621 3.41 -7.94 18.72
CA GLU A 621 2.11 -8.61 18.64
C GLU A 621 2.34 -10.12 18.57
N GLU A 622 1.52 -10.89 19.25
CA GLU A 622 1.55 -12.35 19.21
C GLU A 622 0.26 -12.89 18.59
N SER A 623 0.37 -13.99 17.84
CA SER A 623 -0.83 -14.58 17.23
C SER A 623 -0.87 -16.09 17.36
N THR A 624 -2.10 -16.62 17.39
CA THR A 624 -2.41 -18.04 17.28
C THR A 624 -3.43 -18.23 16.16
N SER A 625 -3.10 -19.11 15.20
CA SER A 625 -3.93 -19.37 14.03
C SER A 625 -4.34 -20.83 13.96
N TYR A 626 -5.58 -21.05 13.49
CA TYR A 626 -6.15 -22.36 13.20
C TYR A 626 -6.80 -22.31 11.82
N ALA A 627 -6.58 -23.34 11.00
CA ALA A 627 -7.28 -23.49 9.74
C ALA A 627 -7.71 -24.95 9.52
N PHE A 628 -8.87 -25.11 8.86
CA PHE A 628 -9.37 -26.41 8.42
C PHE A 628 -10.02 -26.27 7.05
N GLY A 629 -9.64 -27.13 6.09
CA GLY A 629 -10.12 -27.05 4.73
C GLY A 629 -10.49 -28.39 4.11
N VAL A 630 -11.34 -28.29 3.09
CA VAL A 630 -11.75 -29.38 2.21
C VAL A 630 -11.39 -29.02 0.79
N VAL A 631 -10.75 -29.93 0.08
CA VAL A 631 -10.35 -29.78 -1.31
C VAL A 631 -11.03 -30.86 -2.15
N TYR A 632 -11.60 -30.45 -3.27
CA TYR A 632 -12.07 -31.36 -4.32
C TYR A 632 -11.38 -31.04 -5.64
N THR A 633 -10.81 -32.03 -6.28
CA THR A 633 -10.13 -31.93 -7.57
C THR A 633 -10.72 -32.97 -8.52
N GLY A 634 -11.65 -32.57 -9.39
CA GLY A 634 -12.20 -33.42 -10.44
C GLY A 634 -11.73 -32.95 -11.83
N TYR A 635 -12.09 -33.66 -12.88
CA TYR A 635 -11.61 -33.46 -14.26
C TYR A 635 -11.40 -31.99 -14.70
N ASP A 636 -12.46 -31.20 -14.72
CA ASP A 636 -12.44 -29.78 -15.12
C ASP A 636 -12.94 -28.88 -13.97
N PHE A 637 -13.14 -29.44 -12.78
CA PHE A 637 -13.69 -28.76 -11.62
C PHE A 637 -12.76 -28.87 -10.41
N PHE A 638 -12.43 -27.72 -9.85
CA PHE A 638 -11.61 -27.56 -8.65
C PHE A 638 -12.36 -26.70 -7.64
N ILE A 639 -12.46 -27.12 -6.39
CA ILE A 639 -13.03 -26.31 -5.32
C ILE A 639 -12.31 -26.52 -4.01
N THR A 640 -12.05 -25.42 -3.28
CA THR A 640 -11.61 -25.45 -1.89
C THR A 640 -12.56 -24.65 -1.03
N ALA A 641 -12.73 -25.10 0.22
CA ALA A 641 -13.44 -24.38 1.26
C ALA A 641 -12.62 -24.47 2.54
N ASP A 642 -12.11 -23.34 3.03
CA ASP A 642 -11.19 -23.25 4.15
C ASP A 642 -11.76 -22.32 5.22
N TYR A 643 -12.00 -22.84 6.41
CA TYR A 643 -12.27 -22.07 7.61
C TYR A 643 -10.96 -21.67 8.25
N TYR A 644 -10.87 -20.43 8.76
CA TYR A 644 -9.74 -19.94 9.53
C TYR A 644 -10.18 -19.15 10.76
N ARG A 645 -9.32 -19.15 11.78
CA ARG A 645 -9.40 -18.28 12.95
C ARG A 645 -8.01 -17.82 13.32
N ILE A 646 -7.86 -16.52 13.55
CA ILE A 646 -6.63 -15.85 13.94
C ILE A 646 -6.92 -15.02 15.19
N ASP A 647 -6.38 -15.39 16.32
CA ASP A 647 -6.36 -14.58 17.53
C ASP A 647 -5.05 -13.80 17.55
N VAL A 648 -5.09 -12.48 17.76
CA VAL A 648 -3.91 -11.62 17.84
C VAL A 648 -3.98 -10.81 19.13
N ASP A 649 -2.98 -10.99 19.98
CA ASP A 649 -2.84 -10.33 21.26
C ASP A 649 -1.88 -9.13 21.12
N ASP A 650 -2.08 -8.10 21.97
CA ASP A 650 -1.24 -6.91 22.09
C ASP A 650 -1.00 -6.18 20.75
N ARG A 651 -2.08 -5.98 19.97
CA ARG A 651 -2.01 -5.33 18.66
C ARG A 651 -1.53 -3.88 18.75
N ILE A 652 -0.65 -3.51 17.81
CA ILE A 652 -0.11 -2.16 17.69
C ILE A 652 -1.04 -1.33 16.81
N SER A 653 -1.52 -0.21 17.36
CA SER A 653 -2.28 0.79 16.61
C SER A 653 -2.04 2.18 17.22
N GLN A 654 -2.59 3.18 16.59
CA GLN A 654 -2.57 4.54 17.07
C GLN A 654 -3.55 4.70 18.26
N SER A 655 -3.14 5.40 19.31
CA SER A 655 -4.00 5.78 20.41
C SER A 655 -5.10 6.76 20.00
N THR A 656 -6.10 6.96 20.83
CA THR A 656 -6.96 8.15 20.77
C THR A 656 -6.12 9.43 20.88
N ALA A 657 -6.66 10.57 20.45
CA ALA A 657 -6.02 11.86 20.63
C ALA A 657 -6.18 12.35 22.07
N PHE A 658 -5.07 12.65 22.73
CA PHE A 658 -5.02 13.19 24.10
C PHE A 658 -4.76 14.69 24.05
N GLU A 659 -5.62 15.49 24.65
CA GLU A 659 -5.40 16.93 24.82
C GLU A 659 -4.12 17.19 25.63
N VAL A 660 -3.35 18.20 25.23
CA VAL A 660 -2.17 18.69 25.94
C VAL A 660 -2.47 20.09 26.47
N THR A 661 -2.44 20.23 27.79
CA THR A 661 -2.73 21.53 28.43
C THR A 661 -1.52 22.47 28.34
N GLN A 662 -1.78 23.76 28.42
CA GLN A 662 -0.71 24.78 28.41
C GLN A 662 0.26 24.58 29.58
N GLU A 663 -0.24 24.14 30.76
CA GLU A 663 0.60 23.85 31.94
C GLU A 663 1.55 22.67 31.67
N GLU A 664 1.05 21.62 31.00
CA GLU A 664 1.87 20.47 30.59
C GLU A 664 2.93 20.89 29.55
N ILE A 665 2.56 21.73 28.56
CA ILE A 665 3.50 22.28 27.57
C ILE A 665 4.62 23.07 28.26
N GLU A 666 4.28 23.95 29.22
CA GLU A 666 5.27 24.73 29.96
C GLU A 666 6.19 23.86 30.84
N ALA A 667 5.62 22.84 31.48
CA ALA A 667 6.40 21.89 32.27
C ALA A 667 7.37 21.08 31.42
N LEU A 668 6.94 20.63 30.26
CA LEU A 668 7.75 19.88 29.30
C LEU A 668 8.83 20.75 28.63
N LYS A 669 8.54 22.01 28.32
CA LYS A 669 9.54 22.99 27.87
C LYS A 669 10.61 23.22 28.95
N ALA A 670 10.20 23.33 30.22
CA ALA A 670 11.13 23.46 31.33
C ALA A 670 12.02 22.20 31.51
N ALA A 671 11.51 21.02 31.11
CA ALA A 671 12.27 19.77 31.06
C ALA A 671 13.11 19.63 29.76
N GLY A 672 13.10 20.63 28.85
CA GLY A 672 13.91 20.67 27.66
C GLY A 672 13.26 20.06 26.39
N VAL A 673 11.99 19.70 26.44
CA VAL A 673 11.24 19.24 25.26
C VAL A 673 10.95 20.44 24.36
N ARG A 674 11.21 20.31 23.06
CA ARG A 674 11.05 21.37 22.06
C ARG A 674 10.07 20.96 20.97
N GLY A 675 9.54 21.95 20.22
CA GLY A 675 8.64 21.71 19.09
C GLY A 675 7.21 21.37 19.46
N ILE A 676 6.80 21.67 20.69
CA ILE A 676 5.46 21.35 21.24
C ILE A 676 4.57 22.59 21.45
N ASP A 677 5.02 23.74 21.00
CA ASP A 677 4.37 25.03 21.28
C ASP A 677 2.95 25.16 20.69
N SER A 678 2.71 24.53 19.55
CA SER A 678 1.44 24.58 18.83
C SER A 678 0.59 23.30 18.97
N LEU A 679 1.04 22.33 19.74
CA LEU A 679 0.29 21.09 19.93
C LEU A 679 -0.96 21.33 20.79
N THR A 680 -2.11 20.98 20.25
CA THR A 680 -3.38 20.94 20.99
C THR A 680 -3.68 19.58 21.54
N SER A 681 -3.21 18.54 20.82
CA SER A 681 -3.35 17.14 21.21
C SER A 681 -2.21 16.30 20.65
N ILE A 682 -2.05 15.10 21.20
CA ILE A 682 -1.08 14.11 20.73
C ILE A 682 -1.72 12.74 20.58
N THR A 683 -1.14 11.95 19.69
CA THR A 683 -1.33 10.51 19.58
C THR A 683 0.00 9.80 19.61
N TYR A 684 0.00 8.52 19.95
CA TYR A 684 1.18 7.65 19.91
C TYR A 684 0.78 6.23 19.53
N LEU A 685 1.74 5.41 19.13
CA LEU A 685 1.49 3.99 18.90
C LEU A 685 1.56 3.22 20.21
N THR A 686 0.70 2.22 20.37
CA THR A 686 0.54 1.47 21.64
C THR A 686 0.06 0.05 21.36
N ASN A 687 0.38 -0.89 22.25
CA ASN A 687 -0.15 -2.25 22.31
C ASN A 687 -1.31 -2.29 23.30
N ASP A 688 -2.54 -1.96 22.89
CA ASP A 688 -3.64 -1.76 23.85
C ASP A 688 -4.84 -2.69 23.63
N PHE A 689 -4.89 -3.46 22.52
CA PHE A 689 -6.07 -4.26 22.21
C PHE A 689 -5.72 -5.62 21.61
N ASP A 690 -6.65 -6.57 21.79
CA ASP A 690 -6.60 -7.91 21.21
C ASP A 690 -7.74 -8.10 20.24
N THR A 691 -7.53 -8.91 19.21
CA THR A 691 -8.57 -9.24 18.24
C THR A 691 -8.67 -10.72 17.96
N ARG A 692 -9.89 -11.11 17.58
CA ARG A 692 -10.19 -12.40 16.97
C ARG A 692 -10.74 -12.15 15.57
N THR A 693 -10.09 -12.69 14.58
CA THR A 693 -10.58 -12.70 13.20
C THR A 693 -10.87 -14.13 12.78
N GLN A 694 -12.06 -14.39 12.25
CA GLN A 694 -12.47 -15.68 11.74
C GLN A 694 -13.17 -15.56 10.40
N GLY A 695 -13.14 -16.62 9.59
CA GLY A 695 -13.77 -16.55 8.29
C GLY A 695 -13.75 -17.86 7.51
N ILE A 696 -14.33 -17.79 6.32
CA ILE A 696 -14.37 -18.89 5.35
C ILE A 696 -13.96 -18.35 3.99
N ASP A 697 -12.97 -18.98 3.40
CA ASP A 697 -12.59 -18.77 2.01
C ASP A 697 -13.09 -19.91 1.13
N ILE A 698 -13.77 -19.61 0.03
CA ILE A 698 -14.18 -20.58 -0.99
C ILE A 698 -13.60 -20.15 -2.32
N VAL A 699 -12.88 -21.06 -2.97
CA VAL A 699 -12.36 -20.85 -4.34
C VAL A 699 -12.83 -22.01 -5.21
N ALA A 700 -13.46 -21.71 -6.33
CA ALA A 700 -13.91 -22.72 -7.29
C ALA A 700 -13.57 -22.32 -8.73
N ASN A 701 -13.04 -23.26 -9.49
CA ASN A 701 -12.72 -23.10 -10.90
C ASN A 701 -13.36 -24.21 -11.72
N TYR A 702 -13.97 -23.84 -12.85
CA TYR A 702 -14.56 -24.77 -13.77
C TYR A 702 -14.28 -24.34 -15.21
N SER A 703 -13.92 -25.29 -16.06
CA SER A 703 -13.69 -25.04 -17.48
C SER A 703 -14.48 -26.02 -18.34
N MET A 704 -15.10 -25.53 -19.40
CA MET A 704 -15.85 -26.34 -20.35
C MET A 704 -15.86 -25.73 -21.75
N ASP A 705 -16.09 -26.54 -22.73
CA ASP A 705 -16.33 -26.05 -24.09
C ASP A 705 -17.78 -25.55 -24.21
N LEU A 706 -17.95 -24.28 -24.55
CA LEU A 706 -19.24 -23.62 -24.69
C LEU A 706 -19.17 -22.53 -25.76
N PHE A 707 -20.26 -22.31 -26.51
CA PHE A 707 -20.35 -21.28 -27.56
C PHE A 707 -19.26 -21.39 -28.65
N ASP A 708 -18.94 -22.60 -29.07
CA ASP A 708 -17.88 -22.91 -30.04
C ASP A 708 -16.47 -22.39 -29.61
N GLY A 709 -16.22 -22.32 -28.31
CA GLY A 709 -14.95 -21.89 -27.72
C GLY A 709 -14.76 -22.46 -26.32
N ARG A 710 -13.72 -22.05 -25.64
CA ARG A 710 -13.43 -22.48 -24.27
C ARG A 710 -13.94 -21.45 -23.27
N SER A 711 -14.84 -21.86 -22.39
CA SER A 711 -15.32 -21.09 -21.22
C SER A 711 -14.58 -21.52 -19.97
N SER A 712 -14.10 -20.53 -19.20
CA SER A 712 -13.55 -20.75 -17.85
C SER A 712 -14.28 -19.86 -16.86
N PHE A 713 -14.73 -20.47 -15.78
CA PHE A 713 -15.46 -19.83 -14.68
C PHE A 713 -14.61 -19.92 -13.42
N ALA A 714 -14.43 -18.81 -12.74
CA ALA A 714 -13.78 -18.75 -11.45
C ALA A 714 -14.67 -18.02 -10.45
N LEU A 715 -14.86 -18.60 -9.29
CA LEU A 715 -15.56 -18.03 -8.14
C LEU A 715 -14.58 -17.96 -6.98
N ALA A 716 -14.45 -16.80 -6.37
CA ALA A 716 -13.80 -16.66 -5.08
C ALA A 716 -14.74 -15.92 -4.13
N TYR A 717 -14.88 -16.42 -2.92
CA TYR A 717 -15.74 -15.87 -1.88
C TYR A 717 -15.00 -15.88 -0.55
N ASN A 718 -15.13 -14.79 0.19
CA ASN A 718 -14.63 -14.65 1.56
C ASN A 718 -15.75 -14.15 2.47
N TRP A 719 -15.96 -14.84 3.57
CA TRP A 719 -16.61 -14.31 4.75
C TRP A 719 -15.55 -14.07 5.81
N ASN A 720 -15.54 -12.86 6.38
CA ASN A 720 -14.58 -12.44 7.40
C ASN A 720 -15.29 -11.67 8.50
N ASP A 721 -14.98 -11.98 9.73
CA ASP A 721 -15.55 -11.37 10.93
C ASP A 721 -14.44 -11.11 11.93
N THR A 722 -14.29 -9.85 12.35
CA THR A 722 -13.27 -9.42 13.31
C THR A 722 -13.97 -8.86 14.55
N GLU A 723 -13.58 -9.36 15.72
CA GLU A 723 -14.03 -8.95 17.04
C GLU A 723 -12.83 -8.42 17.85
N VAL A 724 -12.96 -7.27 18.48
CA VAL A 724 -12.00 -6.76 19.48
C VAL A 724 -12.35 -7.38 20.84
N THR A 725 -11.48 -8.25 21.32
CA THR A 725 -11.75 -9.07 22.53
C THR A 725 -11.29 -8.40 23.84
N ARG A 726 -10.36 -7.46 23.76
CA ARG A 726 -9.84 -6.64 24.86
C ARG A 726 -9.41 -5.28 24.34
N PHE A 727 -9.68 -4.21 25.06
CA PHE A 727 -9.16 -2.85 24.80
C PHE A 727 -9.32 -1.98 26.05
N THR A 728 -8.65 -0.82 26.05
CA THR A 728 -8.83 0.24 27.08
C THR A 728 -9.25 1.56 26.43
N ASP A 729 -9.42 2.59 27.25
CA ASP A 729 -9.76 3.95 26.80
C ASP A 729 -8.66 4.56 25.89
N ILE A 730 -7.46 3.97 25.87
CA ILE A 730 -6.35 4.40 24.98
C ILE A 730 -6.69 4.09 23.51
N THR A 731 -7.24 2.92 23.25
CA THR A 731 -7.77 2.58 21.91
C THR A 731 -9.12 3.25 21.64
N GLY A 732 -10.04 3.23 22.63
CA GLY A 732 -11.34 3.87 22.58
C GLY A 732 -12.37 3.13 21.71
N GLU A 733 -13.67 3.35 22.03
CA GLU A 733 -14.80 2.68 21.36
C GLU A 733 -14.88 2.99 19.86
N PHE A 734 -14.50 4.20 19.45
CA PHE A 734 -14.52 4.59 18.05
C PHE A 734 -13.57 3.75 17.20
N ARG A 735 -12.35 3.54 17.67
CA ARG A 735 -11.36 2.70 16.99
C ARG A 735 -11.82 1.25 16.94
N VAL A 736 -12.40 0.74 18.02
CA VAL A 736 -12.99 -0.60 18.08
C VAL A 736 -14.06 -0.75 17.00
N SER A 737 -15.01 0.19 16.92
CA SER A 737 -16.04 0.15 15.88
C SER A 737 -15.48 0.11 14.46
N ARG A 738 -14.40 0.86 14.19
CA ARG A 738 -13.74 0.84 12.88
C ARG A 738 -13.07 -0.51 12.59
N LEU A 739 -12.36 -1.07 13.56
CA LEU A 739 -11.70 -2.38 13.42
C LEU A 739 -12.69 -3.51 13.10
N GLU A 740 -13.91 -3.43 13.63
CA GLU A 740 -14.94 -4.44 13.47
C GLU A 740 -15.82 -4.22 12.22
N ASN A 741 -15.98 -2.97 11.73
CA ASN A 741 -17.05 -2.64 10.78
C ASN A 741 -16.58 -1.94 9.49
N ASP A 742 -15.36 -1.43 9.37
CA ASP A 742 -14.88 -0.68 8.19
C ASP A 742 -14.78 -1.54 6.91
N LEU A 743 -14.68 -2.85 7.05
CA LEU A 743 -14.57 -3.77 5.93
C LEU A 743 -15.86 -4.62 5.76
N PRO A 744 -16.26 -4.91 4.51
CA PRO A 744 -17.41 -5.78 4.29
C PRO A 744 -17.13 -7.20 4.76
N ASN A 745 -18.05 -7.74 5.60
CA ASN A 745 -17.95 -9.12 6.12
C ASN A 745 -18.03 -10.18 5.01
N HIS A 746 -18.63 -9.84 3.86
CA HIS A 746 -18.80 -10.74 2.74
C HIS A 746 -18.24 -10.11 1.49
N ARG A 747 -17.31 -10.79 0.82
CA ARG A 747 -16.82 -10.41 -0.50
C ARG A 747 -16.85 -11.59 -1.44
N ALA A 748 -17.17 -11.34 -2.71
CA ALA A 748 -17.12 -12.37 -3.73
C ALA A 748 -16.65 -11.79 -5.06
N THR A 749 -15.95 -12.59 -5.84
CA THR A 749 -15.69 -12.32 -7.24
C THR A 749 -16.13 -13.51 -8.10
N PHE A 750 -16.81 -13.23 -9.18
CA PHE A 750 -17.14 -14.24 -10.19
C PHE A 750 -16.58 -13.79 -11.52
N THR A 751 -15.70 -14.60 -12.10
CA THR A 751 -15.04 -14.31 -13.37
C THR A 751 -15.48 -15.33 -14.41
N TRP A 752 -15.87 -14.86 -15.59
CA TRP A 752 -16.09 -15.67 -16.79
C TRP A 752 -15.16 -15.21 -17.87
N THR A 753 -14.31 -16.11 -18.36
CA THR A 753 -13.47 -15.90 -19.54
C THR A 753 -13.95 -16.82 -20.63
N GLN A 754 -14.21 -16.25 -21.82
CA GLN A 754 -14.57 -16.99 -23.03
C GLN A 754 -13.50 -16.75 -24.08
N SER A 755 -12.93 -17.82 -24.63
CA SER A 755 -11.91 -17.74 -25.67
C SER A 755 -12.39 -18.44 -26.95
N TRP A 756 -12.23 -17.75 -28.06
CA TRP A 756 -12.36 -18.26 -29.42
C TRP A 756 -11.00 -18.10 -30.11
N ASP A 757 -10.92 -18.48 -31.41
CA ASP A 757 -9.66 -18.43 -32.16
C ASP A 757 -9.06 -17.00 -32.17
N ASP A 758 -9.87 -16.02 -32.60
CA ASP A 758 -9.43 -14.63 -32.82
C ASP A 758 -9.96 -13.65 -31.75
N LEU A 759 -10.76 -14.13 -30.80
CA LEU A 759 -11.43 -13.26 -29.82
C LEU A 759 -11.40 -13.85 -28.43
N SER A 760 -11.20 -13.01 -27.43
CA SER A 760 -11.36 -13.36 -26.02
C SER A 760 -12.26 -12.33 -25.33
N MET A 761 -13.13 -12.80 -24.47
CA MET A 761 -13.98 -12.00 -23.62
C MET A 761 -13.68 -12.32 -22.16
N PHE A 762 -13.62 -11.30 -21.34
CA PHE A 762 -13.49 -11.38 -19.90
C PHE A 762 -14.62 -10.58 -19.26
N LEU A 763 -15.31 -11.20 -18.28
CA LEU A 763 -16.31 -10.56 -17.44
C LEU A 763 -16.02 -10.90 -15.98
N ARG A 764 -16.00 -9.90 -15.09
CA ARG A 764 -15.83 -10.10 -13.66
C ARG A 764 -16.87 -9.30 -12.90
N THR A 765 -17.61 -9.97 -12.04
CA THR A 765 -18.52 -9.33 -11.08
C THR A 765 -17.85 -9.33 -9.71
N ASN A 766 -17.75 -8.16 -9.08
CA ASN A 766 -17.25 -8.01 -7.71
C ASN A 766 -18.44 -7.65 -6.81
N TYR A 767 -18.62 -8.40 -5.74
CA TYR A 767 -19.64 -8.17 -4.72
C TYR A 767 -18.96 -7.74 -3.41
N TYR A 768 -19.49 -6.70 -2.81
CA TYR A 768 -19.10 -6.16 -1.51
C TYR A 768 -20.33 -6.20 -0.61
N GLY A 769 -20.27 -6.88 0.53
CA GLY A 769 -21.31 -6.90 1.55
C GLY A 769 -21.44 -5.54 2.25
N SER A 770 -22.35 -5.47 3.21
CA SER A 770 -22.51 -4.26 4.02
C SER A 770 -21.28 -3.99 4.89
N TYR A 771 -21.02 -2.71 5.13
CA TYR A 771 -19.94 -2.21 5.98
C TYR A 771 -20.28 -0.82 6.49
N GLN A 772 -19.50 -0.30 7.45
CA GLN A 772 -19.65 1.05 7.95
C GLN A 772 -18.46 1.90 7.45
N GLY A 773 -18.74 2.83 6.54
CA GLY A 773 -17.78 3.85 6.17
C GLY A 773 -17.76 4.99 7.19
N VAL A 774 -16.58 5.35 7.67
CA VAL A 774 -16.41 6.43 8.66
C VAL A 774 -15.32 7.37 8.17
N HIS A 775 -15.54 8.68 8.34
CA HIS A 775 -14.47 9.65 8.07
C HIS A 775 -13.25 9.36 8.95
N ALA A 776 -12.06 9.48 8.37
CA ALA A 776 -10.83 9.10 9.06
C ALA A 776 -10.63 9.78 10.41
N ASP A 777 -10.96 11.07 10.49
CA ASP A 777 -10.63 11.94 11.62
C ASP A 777 -11.81 12.18 12.56
N ASP A 778 -13.06 11.97 12.09
CA ASP A 778 -14.24 12.39 12.85
C ASP A 778 -15.30 11.30 12.93
N PRO A 779 -15.53 10.72 14.13
CA PRO A 779 -16.52 9.68 14.36
C PRO A 779 -17.97 10.13 14.13
N GLY A 780 -18.22 11.44 14.05
CA GLY A 780 -19.54 11.98 13.79
C GLY A 780 -20.04 11.73 12.36
N PHE A 781 -19.13 11.38 11.43
CA PHE A 781 -19.45 11.15 10.02
C PHE A 781 -19.35 9.67 9.66
N ALA A 782 -20.32 8.86 10.09
CA ALA A 782 -20.40 7.44 9.82
C ALA A 782 -21.59 7.10 8.91
N VAL A 783 -21.35 6.36 7.82
CA VAL A 783 -22.35 5.91 6.85
C VAL A 783 -22.42 4.38 6.83
N ASN A 784 -23.61 3.82 6.99
CA ASN A 784 -23.83 2.39 6.78
C ASN A 784 -24.06 2.11 5.30
N ALA A 785 -23.05 1.59 4.63
CA ALA A 785 -23.16 1.12 3.27
C ALA A 785 -23.92 -0.23 3.24
N THR A 786 -24.81 -0.37 2.26
CA THR A 786 -25.44 -1.64 1.95
C THR A 786 -24.53 -2.47 1.05
N TRP A 787 -25.02 -3.60 0.52
CA TRP A 787 -24.26 -4.35 -0.46
C TRP A 787 -24.05 -3.54 -1.77
N GLU A 788 -22.89 -3.71 -2.37
CA GLU A 788 -22.47 -3.04 -3.61
C GLU A 788 -21.93 -4.06 -4.61
N VAL A 789 -22.08 -3.78 -5.91
CA VAL A 789 -21.60 -4.67 -6.99
C VAL A 789 -20.97 -3.85 -8.08
N THR A 790 -19.83 -4.31 -8.60
CA THR A 790 -19.23 -3.78 -9.84
C THR A 790 -19.13 -4.87 -10.90
N LEU A 791 -19.13 -4.48 -12.17
CA LEU A 791 -18.94 -5.35 -13.31
C LEU A 791 -17.75 -4.85 -14.15
N ASP A 792 -16.72 -5.66 -14.28
CA ASP A 792 -15.59 -5.39 -15.17
C ASP A 792 -15.74 -6.22 -16.45
N ALA A 793 -15.36 -5.66 -17.58
CA ALA A 793 -15.42 -6.32 -18.87
C ALA A 793 -14.22 -5.96 -19.76
N GLU A 794 -13.68 -6.92 -20.50
CA GLU A 794 -12.70 -6.70 -21.57
C GLU A 794 -13.04 -7.59 -22.76
N VAL A 795 -12.89 -7.06 -23.94
CA VAL A 795 -12.90 -7.81 -25.21
C VAL A 795 -11.55 -7.60 -25.87
N SER A 796 -10.86 -8.70 -26.17
CA SER A 796 -9.55 -8.72 -26.81
C SER A 796 -9.64 -9.38 -28.19
N TYR A 797 -9.21 -8.68 -29.24
CA TYR A 797 -9.14 -9.19 -30.59
C TYR A 797 -7.69 -9.46 -31.00
N PHE A 798 -7.41 -10.69 -31.40
CA PHE A 798 -6.10 -11.14 -31.89
C PHE A 798 -5.99 -10.81 -33.37
N VAL A 799 -5.41 -9.65 -33.69
CA VAL A 799 -5.23 -9.19 -35.08
C VAL A 799 -4.34 -10.15 -35.88
N ASN A 800 -3.36 -10.70 -35.20
CA ASN A 800 -2.48 -11.80 -35.60
C ASN A 800 -1.78 -12.37 -34.36
N ASP A 801 -0.90 -13.37 -34.54
CA ASP A 801 -0.19 -14.05 -33.45
C ASP A 801 0.64 -13.09 -32.55
N ASN A 802 1.04 -11.94 -33.07
CA ASN A 802 1.89 -10.98 -32.41
C ASN A 802 1.14 -9.76 -31.83
N PHE A 803 -0.02 -9.38 -32.42
CA PHE A 803 -0.68 -8.12 -32.09
C PHE A 803 -2.11 -8.32 -31.61
N ILE A 804 -2.38 -7.81 -30.40
CA ILE A 804 -3.66 -7.89 -29.73
C ILE A 804 -4.16 -6.47 -29.44
N VAL A 805 -5.43 -6.23 -29.69
CA VAL A 805 -6.12 -4.98 -29.31
C VAL A 805 -7.24 -5.33 -28.34
N SER A 806 -7.25 -4.68 -27.19
CA SER A 806 -8.28 -4.88 -26.17
C SER A 806 -9.00 -3.58 -25.86
N VAL A 807 -10.30 -3.67 -25.69
CA VAL A 807 -11.16 -2.58 -25.17
C VAL A 807 -11.86 -3.11 -23.94
N GLY A 808 -11.84 -2.35 -22.87
CA GLY A 808 -12.46 -2.79 -21.64
C GLY A 808 -12.95 -1.64 -20.76
N ALA A 809 -13.67 -2.02 -19.72
CA ALA A 809 -14.11 -1.11 -18.69
C ALA A 809 -14.06 -1.82 -17.33
N GLN A 810 -13.65 -1.08 -16.32
CA GLN A 810 -13.84 -1.44 -14.92
C GLN A 810 -15.08 -0.73 -14.41
N ASN A 811 -15.86 -1.43 -13.56
CA ASN A 811 -17.14 -0.92 -13.12
C ASN A 811 -17.97 -0.39 -14.32
N LEU A 812 -18.16 -1.25 -15.31
CA LEU A 812 -18.83 -0.94 -16.60
C LEU A 812 -20.21 -0.27 -16.42
N LEU A 813 -20.90 -0.59 -15.31
CA LEU A 813 -22.23 -0.07 -15.02
C LEU A 813 -22.20 1.28 -14.29
N ASP A 814 -21.01 1.81 -13.99
CA ASP A 814 -20.81 3.07 -13.29
C ASP A 814 -21.50 3.12 -11.90
N ASN A 815 -21.43 2.00 -11.18
CA ASN A 815 -21.98 1.95 -9.83
C ASN A 815 -21.10 2.77 -8.89
N GLU A 816 -21.74 3.61 -8.10
CA GLU A 816 -21.09 4.49 -7.14
C GLU A 816 -21.27 3.93 -5.72
N PRO A 817 -20.34 4.18 -4.78
CA PRO A 817 -20.51 3.77 -3.38
C PRO A 817 -21.61 4.59 -2.70
N ALA A 818 -21.98 4.17 -1.49
CA ALA A 818 -22.93 4.90 -0.67
C ALA A 818 -22.49 6.36 -0.49
N GLU A 819 -23.38 7.29 -0.84
CA GLU A 819 -23.11 8.73 -0.72
C GLU A 819 -23.21 9.20 0.74
N LEU A 820 -22.39 10.19 1.09
CA LEU A 820 -22.54 10.95 2.32
C LEU A 820 -23.91 11.66 2.35
N PRO A 821 -24.55 11.82 3.52
CA PRO A 821 -25.70 12.69 3.67
C PRO A 821 -25.40 14.12 3.15
N GLU A 822 -26.39 14.81 2.58
CA GLU A 822 -26.19 16.11 1.92
C GLU A 822 -25.54 17.16 2.85
N GLU A 823 -25.91 17.13 4.12
CA GLU A 823 -25.34 17.98 5.16
C GLU A 823 -23.82 17.73 5.30
N TRP A 824 -23.40 16.46 5.31
CA TRP A 824 -21.99 16.08 5.48
C TRP A 824 -21.16 16.32 4.22
N LYS A 825 -21.75 16.16 3.02
CA LYS A 825 -21.08 16.50 1.76
C LYS A 825 -20.56 17.93 1.78
N THR A 826 -21.38 18.86 2.26
CA THR A 826 -21.01 20.28 2.31
C THR A 826 -20.00 20.61 3.41
N ILE A 827 -19.97 19.83 4.51
CA ILE A 827 -18.97 20.00 5.56
C ILE A 827 -17.63 19.42 5.11
N LEU A 828 -17.63 18.20 4.59
CA LEU A 828 -16.41 17.47 4.20
C LEU A 828 -15.86 17.91 2.83
N GLY A 829 -16.72 18.46 1.95
CA GLY A 829 -16.33 18.83 0.58
C GLY A 829 -16.17 17.64 -0.35
N GLY A 830 -16.75 16.48 -0.01
CA GLY A 830 -16.68 15.25 -0.76
C GLY A 830 -18.04 14.56 -0.93
N LYS A 831 -18.19 13.76 -1.98
CA LYS A 831 -19.41 13.01 -2.29
C LYS A 831 -19.48 11.70 -1.51
N TYR A 832 -18.35 11.07 -1.27
CA TYR A 832 -18.18 9.76 -0.65
C TYR A 832 -17.16 9.83 0.48
N PHE A 833 -17.22 8.88 1.42
CA PHE A 833 -16.16 8.72 2.40
C PHE A 833 -14.93 8.03 1.77
N GLU A 834 -13.77 8.19 2.40
CA GLU A 834 -12.47 7.84 1.84
C GLU A 834 -12.15 6.34 1.83
N THR A 835 -12.84 5.54 2.63
CA THR A 835 -12.50 4.13 2.86
C THR A 835 -13.36 3.13 2.08
N SER A 836 -14.13 3.57 1.06
CA SER A 836 -14.96 2.67 0.26
C SER A 836 -14.15 1.53 -0.37
N PRO A 837 -14.51 0.24 -0.10
CA PRO A 837 -13.80 -0.92 -0.64
C PRO A 837 -13.94 -1.06 -2.15
N MET A 838 -14.98 -0.53 -2.77
CA MET A 838 -15.16 -0.53 -4.23
C MET A 838 -14.48 0.65 -4.92
N GLY A 839 -13.87 1.57 -4.14
CA GLY A 839 -13.34 2.83 -4.65
C GLY A 839 -14.41 3.92 -4.75
N ILE A 840 -13.99 5.12 -5.15
CA ILE A 840 -14.84 6.32 -5.18
C ILE A 840 -14.99 6.94 -6.58
N ASN A 841 -14.34 6.38 -7.60
CA ASN A 841 -14.18 7.05 -8.89
C ASN A 841 -15.22 6.67 -9.95
N GLY A 842 -16.05 5.63 -9.72
CA GLY A 842 -17.04 5.17 -10.69
C GLY A 842 -16.43 4.34 -11.83
N GLY A 843 -17.07 4.33 -12.99
CA GLY A 843 -16.69 3.56 -14.16
C GLY A 843 -15.44 4.10 -14.87
N TYR A 844 -14.58 3.19 -15.35
CA TYR A 844 -13.33 3.52 -16.05
C TYR A 844 -13.24 2.71 -17.33
N TRP A 845 -13.07 3.37 -18.49
CA TRP A 845 -12.83 2.70 -19.78
C TRP A 845 -11.37 2.77 -20.19
N TYR A 846 -10.93 1.80 -20.97
CA TYR A 846 -9.56 1.77 -21.50
C TYR A 846 -9.47 1.11 -22.88
N LEU A 847 -8.42 1.50 -23.60
CA LEU A 847 -7.93 0.87 -24.82
C LEU A 847 -6.51 0.38 -24.58
N LYS A 848 -6.23 -0.86 -24.93
CA LYS A 848 -4.92 -1.51 -24.74
C LYS A 848 -4.47 -2.15 -26.05
N GLY A 849 -3.22 -1.90 -26.44
CA GLY A 849 -2.54 -2.57 -27.54
C GLY A 849 -1.35 -3.35 -27.02
N THR A 850 -1.26 -4.64 -27.33
CA THR A 850 -0.15 -5.52 -26.91
C THR A 850 0.53 -6.11 -28.14
N TYR A 851 1.84 -5.96 -28.21
CA TYR A 851 2.68 -6.60 -29.23
C TYR A 851 3.61 -7.62 -28.57
N LYS A 852 3.51 -8.88 -28.99
CA LYS A 852 4.37 -10.01 -28.55
C LYS A 852 5.38 -10.34 -29.65
N PHE A 853 6.63 -10.68 -29.30
CA PHE A 853 7.70 -11.01 -30.26
C PHE A 853 8.65 -12.10 -29.73
#